data_927683462d8a650e774699e762aad389
#
_entry.id   927683462d8a650e774699e762aad389
#
_cell.length_a   1.000
_cell.length_b   1.000
_cell.length_c   1.000
_cell.angle_alpha   90.00
_cell.angle_beta   90.00
_cell.angle_gamma   90.00
#
_symmetry.space_group_name_H-M   'P 1'
#
loop_
_entity.id
_entity.type
_entity.pdbx_description
1 polymer ?
#
loop_
_entity_poly.entity_id
_entity_poly.type
_entity_poly.pdbx_seq_one_letter_code
_entity_poly.pdbx_strand_id
1 'polypeptide(L)'
;MAGTRKTAVVIGNGPVGHRFCEKLVEFDGGGNYRLVTFCEEPRPAYDRVRLTSYFDHRDPAKLAMARLDWYRENGIEIHVGDRAAQIDRARKVVVSEKGWEVPYDRVVLATGSRPFVPPIPGVNKRGVFVYRTIEDLDAIIEYAKDARSCAVIGGGLLGLEAAKAAFDLGLQTHVVEFAPRLMPRQIDDAGSQLLVRKIEDLGVQVHLQRATQNFLGNGKVDGMEFSDGARLEVDMVIVSAGIRPRDELARACGLEVGHRGGISVNDRLQTSDSDIYAIGEAALHRGMVYGLIAPGWDMAEVAAARLVGRDVSFTGADMSTKLKLMGVDVASFGNYEAPAAEAVPLIVEDPFAGVYKKLLFSPDGQKLVGGMLVGDASDYPMLSVLAKTGENLMAGPSQLAGVGSAGTQDGSVSMSDEAQICSCNNVTKSQILAAIREQDLGTVGAVKDSTRAGTGCGGCLPLVTSLLNAELEAMGKGVEANLCEHFQYTRQDLFDIIKIKQIKTFDELIRNHGSGHGCEICKPAAASIFASLWNESLTDRSHHTLQDTNDRFLANMQRGGLYSVIPRVPGGEITPEKLICLGVVAKKYGLYTKITGGQRVDLFGAQLHQLPNIWEELIAGGFESGHAYGKALRTIKSCVGTTWCRYGVQDSVGFAVRVEERYRGIRAPHKVKGAVSGCVRECAEAQSKDIGLIATETGYNLYVCGNGGAKPRHADLLAASLDEETALRYIDRFFMYYISTADKLTRTAVWIEQMEGGIERLREVIVEDKLGICEELEQRMQFLVDSYRCEWREVVEDPERRRLFRQFVNTDETDAGIEFVDVRGQARPADWPADGVMLSDIKLPNGTTLGQAASKGPSGPRKLHWVRVGRVSDFPHNGGAAVKYGDTQIAVFNLADRKEWRACQNMCPHKHAFVLSRGITGSAGLIPKVTCPLHKKPFSLETGECLSGEPYALKVFPVQVAGDGVYLLLPPAKQLDALLSTRANMVQSGDCQANLGCTACA
;
A
#
# COMPACT_ATOMS: atom_id res chain seq x y z
N MET A 1 24.82 -6.47 -48.16
CA MET A 1 24.62 -4.99 -48.21
C MET A 1 23.75 -4.63 -47.01
N ALA A 2 24.30 -3.95 -46.02
CA ALA A 2 23.51 -3.42 -44.94
C ALA A 2 22.61 -2.31 -45.53
N GLY A 3 21.29 -2.54 -45.59
CA GLY A 3 20.34 -1.53 -46.04
C GLY A 3 20.44 -0.32 -45.15
N THR A 4 20.40 0.89 -45.71
CA THR A 4 20.31 2.13 -44.94
C THR A 4 19.07 2.09 -44.06
N ARG A 5 19.27 2.18 -42.73
CA ARG A 5 18.16 2.23 -41.78
C ARG A 5 17.27 3.44 -42.07
N LYS A 6 15.95 3.25 -42.07
CA LYS A 6 14.98 4.35 -42.17
C LYS A 6 14.99 5.16 -40.87
N THR A 7 14.76 6.46 -40.97
CA THR A 7 14.68 7.31 -39.79
C THR A 7 13.21 7.57 -39.42
N ALA A 8 12.82 7.19 -38.20
CA ALA A 8 11.53 7.53 -37.59
C ALA A 8 11.75 8.63 -36.54
N VAL A 9 11.08 9.76 -36.69
CA VAL A 9 11.15 10.89 -35.76
C VAL A 9 9.86 10.97 -34.98
N VAL A 10 9.94 10.93 -33.65
CA VAL A 10 8.81 11.07 -32.75
C VAL A 10 8.81 12.47 -32.16
N ILE A 11 7.73 13.22 -32.34
CA ILE A 11 7.60 14.57 -31.82
C ILE A 11 6.67 14.53 -30.60
N GLY A 12 7.26 14.64 -29.41
CA GLY A 12 6.62 14.51 -28.11
C GLY A 12 7.00 13.21 -27.41
N ASN A 13 7.65 13.32 -26.26
CA ASN A 13 8.03 12.21 -25.39
C ASN A 13 7.18 12.21 -24.10
N GLY A 14 5.87 12.31 -24.26
CA GLY A 14 4.90 12.01 -23.19
C GLY A 14 4.61 10.50 -23.11
N PRO A 15 3.64 10.04 -22.24
CA PRO A 15 3.34 8.63 -22.08
C PRO A 15 3.04 7.87 -23.38
N VAL A 16 2.35 8.52 -24.32
CA VAL A 16 1.99 7.90 -25.61
C VAL A 16 3.18 7.85 -26.56
N GLY A 17 4.00 8.94 -26.63
CA GLY A 17 5.22 8.95 -27.45
C GLY A 17 6.26 7.94 -26.97
N HIS A 18 6.42 7.81 -25.66
CA HIS A 18 7.27 6.77 -25.06
C HIS A 18 6.76 5.37 -25.38
N ARG A 19 5.44 5.12 -25.22
CA ARG A 19 4.84 3.83 -25.57
C ARG A 19 5.06 3.45 -27.03
N PHE A 20 4.99 4.42 -27.94
CA PHE A 20 5.32 4.19 -29.35
C PHE A 20 6.79 3.76 -29.50
N CYS A 21 7.73 4.41 -28.80
CA CYS A 21 9.14 4.04 -28.83
C CYS A 21 9.36 2.61 -28.32
N GLU A 22 8.74 2.23 -27.19
CA GLU A 22 8.79 0.86 -26.67
C GLU A 22 8.31 -0.16 -27.70
N LYS A 23 7.13 0.08 -28.29
CA LYS A 23 6.51 -0.86 -29.25
C LYS A 23 7.28 -0.94 -30.56
N LEU A 24 7.84 0.16 -31.02
CA LEU A 24 8.67 0.12 -32.25
C LEU A 24 9.96 -0.69 -32.02
N VAL A 25 10.63 -0.51 -30.87
CA VAL A 25 11.80 -1.32 -30.50
C VAL A 25 11.45 -2.81 -30.42
N GLU A 26 10.32 -3.13 -29.76
CA GLU A 26 9.82 -4.50 -29.63
C GLU A 26 9.54 -5.16 -31.00
N PHE A 27 8.87 -4.44 -31.90
CA PHE A 27 8.40 -5.00 -33.18
C PHE A 27 9.48 -5.02 -34.28
N ASP A 28 10.41 -4.06 -34.26
CA ASP A 28 11.46 -3.93 -35.27
C ASP A 28 12.66 -4.86 -35.02
N GLY A 29 12.78 -5.41 -33.81
CA GLY A 29 13.91 -6.27 -33.43
C GLY A 29 15.28 -5.58 -33.60
N GLY A 30 15.32 -4.25 -33.64
CA GLY A 30 16.52 -3.42 -33.69
C GLY A 30 17.12 -3.25 -35.07
N GLY A 31 16.41 -3.56 -36.20
CA GLY A 31 17.00 -3.68 -37.51
C GLY A 31 16.75 -2.54 -38.50
N ASN A 32 15.53 -2.11 -38.69
CA ASN A 32 15.12 -1.31 -39.86
C ASN A 32 15.05 0.19 -39.59
N TYR A 33 14.85 0.61 -38.32
CA TYR A 33 14.66 2.02 -37.97
C TYR A 33 15.76 2.57 -37.06
N ARG A 34 16.23 3.80 -37.38
CA ARG A 34 16.86 4.73 -36.45
C ARG A 34 15.76 5.55 -35.83
N LEU A 35 15.65 5.54 -34.49
CA LEU A 35 14.60 6.23 -33.77
C LEU A 35 15.16 7.49 -33.11
N VAL A 36 14.55 8.65 -33.40
CA VAL A 36 14.88 9.94 -32.81
C VAL A 36 13.61 10.52 -32.15
N THR A 37 13.68 10.97 -30.90
CA THR A 37 12.53 11.59 -30.22
C THR A 37 12.86 12.96 -29.64
N PHE A 38 11.98 13.94 -29.87
CA PHE A 38 12.04 15.28 -29.29
C PHE A 38 11.13 15.38 -28.07
N CYS A 39 11.67 15.87 -26.97
CA CYS A 39 10.99 16.08 -25.71
C CYS A 39 11.09 17.55 -25.29
N GLU A 40 9.99 18.28 -25.30
CA GLU A 40 9.93 19.70 -24.91
C GLU A 40 10.23 19.90 -23.42
N GLU A 41 9.75 18.99 -22.57
CA GLU A 41 9.94 19.05 -21.12
C GLU A 41 11.40 18.70 -20.74
N PRO A 42 11.90 19.18 -19.58
CA PRO A 42 13.28 19.00 -19.15
C PRO A 42 13.60 17.58 -18.65
N ARG A 43 12.70 16.64 -18.86
CA ARG A 43 12.81 15.23 -18.44
C ARG A 43 12.14 14.30 -19.45
N PRO A 44 12.54 12.99 -19.50
CA PRO A 44 11.85 11.99 -20.32
C PRO A 44 10.45 11.70 -19.81
N ALA A 45 9.72 10.83 -20.51
CA ALA A 45 8.33 10.45 -20.19
C ALA A 45 8.10 10.09 -18.73
N TYR A 46 7.03 10.61 -18.17
CA TYR A 46 6.54 10.27 -16.82
C TYR A 46 5.04 10.00 -16.84
N ASP A 47 4.57 9.25 -15.84
CA ASP A 47 3.17 8.84 -15.70
C ASP A 47 2.28 10.00 -15.27
N ARG A 48 1.54 10.57 -16.22
CA ARG A 48 0.60 11.68 -15.97
C ARG A 48 -0.70 11.25 -15.30
N VAL A 49 -1.05 9.97 -15.34
CA VAL A 49 -2.22 9.45 -14.62
C VAL A 49 -1.98 9.50 -13.11
N ARG A 50 -0.73 9.32 -12.70
CA ARG A 50 -0.31 9.39 -11.29
C ARG A 50 0.17 10.77 -10.84
N LEU A 51 -0.09 11.81 -11.63
CA LEU A 51 0.44 13.16 -11.37
C LEU A 51 0.05 13.67 -9.97
N THR A 52 -1.18 13.41 -9.51
CA THR A 52 -1.64 13.79 -8.16
C THR A 52 -0.78 13.18 -7.03
N SER A 53 -0.19 12.01 -7.23
CA SER A 53 0.71 11.40 -6.24
C SER A 53 2.02 12.19 -6.03
N TYR A 54 2.34 13.13 -6.93
CA TYR A 54 3.48 14.02 -6.78
C TYR A 54 3.39 14.89 -5.52
N PHE A 55 2.19 15.26 -5.10
CA PHE A 55 1.97 16.02 -3.87
C PHE A 55 2.42 15.26 -2.61
N ASP A 56 2.39 13.92 -2.65
CA ASP A 56 2.79 13.07 -1.52
C ASP A 56 4.30 12.95 -1.37
N HIS A 57 5.04 12.94 -2.46
CA HIS A 57 6.47 12.59 -2.44
C HIS A 57 7.41 13.64 -3.05
N ARG A 58 6.92 14.57 -3.86
CA ARG A 58 7.66 15.67 -4.53
C ARG A 58 8.94 15.19 -5.26
N ASP A 59 8.91 13.98 -5.78
CA ASP A 59 10.04 13.35 -6.46
C ASP A 59 9.64 12.96 -7.89
N PRO A 60 10.13 13.69 -8.92
CA PRO A 60 9.85 13.37 -10.31
C PRO A 60 10.27 11.96 -10.74
N ALA A 61 11.31 11.41 -10.09
CA ALA A 61 11.82 10.08 -10.44
C ALA A 61 10.81 8.96 -10.16
N LYS A 62 9.90 9.15 -9.19
CA LYS A 62 8.83 8.18 -8.88
C LYS A 62 7.73 8.14 -9.93
N LEU A 63 7.62 9.15 -10.74
CA LEU A 63 6.68 9.21 -11.87
C LEU A 63 7.33 8.77 -13.19
N ALA A 64 8.67 8.65 -13.27
CA ALA A 64 9.37 8.34 -14.50
C ALA A 64 8.90 7.00 -15.07
N MET A 65 8.55 6.98 -16.37
CA MET A 65 8.21 5.75 -17.11
C MET A 65 9.47 5.04 -17.57
N ALA A 66 10.52 5.80 -17.93
CA ALA A 66 11.83 5.27 -18.26
C ALA A 66 12.94 6.26 -17.87
N ARG A 67 14.13 5.73 -17.58
CA ARG A 67 15.34 6.54 -17.39
C ARG A 67 16.01 6.84 -18.74
N LEU A 68 16.86 7.87 -18.81
CA LEU A 68 17.62 8.19 -20.00
C LEU A 68 18.49 7.02 -20.51
N ASP A 69 18.96 6.18 -19.58
CA ASP A 69 19.75 5.00 -19.92
C ASP A 69 18.96 4.00 -20.77
N TRP A 70 17.67 3.82 -20.49
CA TRP A 70 16.79 2.95 -21.29
C TRP A 70 16.75 3.38 -22.78
N TYR A 71 16.64 4.69 -23.06
CA TYR A 71 16.68 5.18 -24.45
C TYR A 71 18.01 4.88 -25.10
N ARG A 72 19.11 5.08 -24.37
CA ARG A 72 20.47 4.82 -24.87
C ARG A 72 20.72 3.33 -25.15
N GLU A 73 20.28 2.47 -24.23
CA GLU A 73 20.40 1.00 -24.32
C GLU A 73 19.61 0.44 -25.50
N ASN A 74 18.48 1.07 -25.86
CA ASN A 74 17.66 0.70 -27.00
C ASN A 74 17.99 1.47 -28.29
N GLY A 75 19.09 2.20 -28.31
CA GLY A 75 19.59 2.90 -29.51
C GLY A 75 18.68 4.06 -29.94
N ILE A 76 17.92 4.65 -29.04
CA ILE A 76 17.01 5.78 -29.27
C ILE A 76 17.75 7.08 -28.97
N GLU A 77 17.81 7.97 -29.95
CA GLU A 77 18.32 9.32 -29.80
C GLU A 77 17.22 10.23 -29.21
N ILE A 78 17.38 10.66 -27.97
CA ILE A 78 16.40 11.53 -27.28
C ILE A 78 16.98 12.93 -27.07
N HIS A 79 16.24 13.97 -27.50
CA HIS A 79 16.53 15.39 -27.28
C HIS A 79 15.62 15.94 -26.17
N VAL A 80 16.11 15.92 -24.94
CA VAL A 80 15.37 16.38 -23.75
C VAL A 80 15.49 17.90 -23.61
N GLY A 81 14.39 18.58 -23.27
CA GLY A 81 14.32 20.05 -23.20
C GLY A 81 14.51 20.68 -24.55
N ASP A 82 14.14 20.01 -25.64
CA ASP A 82 14.23 20.52 -27.01
C ASP A 82 12.91 20.24 -27.76
N ARG A 83 12.27 21.34 -28.15
CA ARG A 83 10.98 21.30 -28.85
C ARG A 83 11.19 21.24 -30.36
N ALA A 84 10.46 20.38 -31.07
CA ALA A 84 10.34 20.45 -32.50
C ALA A 84 9.61 21.73 -32.94
N ALA A 85 10.26 22.59 -33.71
CA ALA A 85 9.76 23.90 -34.12
C ALA A 85 9.09 23.88 -35.49
N GLN A 86 9.58 23.03 -36.42
CA GLN A 86 9.10 22.98 -37.80
C GLN A 86 9.24 21.57 -38.40
N ILE A 87 8.30 21.22 -39.26
CA ILE A 87 8.38 20.06 -40.16
C ILE A 87 8.42 20.56 -41.57
N ASP A 88 9.58 20.42 -42.25
CA ASP A 88 9.71 20.69 -43.65
C ASP A 88 9.38 19.42 -44.47
N ARG A 89 8.17 19.34 -44.98
CA ARG A 89 7.69 18.18 -45.73
C ARG A 89 8.35 18.00 -47.08
N ALA A 90 8.80 19.12 -47.71
CA ALA A 90 9.46 19.06 -49.01
C ALA A 90 10.87 18.50 -48.89
N ARG A 91 11.64 18.94 -47.88
CA ARG A 91 12.98 18.43 -47.56
C ARG A 91 12.95 17.14 -46.74
N LYS A 92 11.83 16.74 -46.21
CA LYS A 92 11.66 15.67 -45.22
C LYS A 92 12.61 15.83 -44.02
N VAL A 93 12.56 16.98 -43.37
CA VAL A 93 13.38 17.32 -42.21
C VAL A 93 12.50 17.87 -41.06
N VAL A 94 12.76 17.43 -39.85
CA VAL A 94 12.24 18.04 -38.61
C VAL A 94 13.30 18.96 -38.03
N VAL A 95 12.92 20.19 -37.73
CA VAL A 95 13.82 21.21 -37.14
C VAL A 95 13.41 21.52 -35.73
N SER A 96 14.34 21.49 -34.76
CA SER A 96 14.12 21.83 -33.40
C SER A 96 14.39 23.30 -33.06
N GLU A 97 13.91 23.77 -31.88
CA GLU A 97 14.23 25.12 -31.41
C GLU A 97 15.72 25.34 -31.13
N LYS A 98 16.47 24.27 -30.82
CA LYS A 98 17.92 24.32 -30.63
C LYS A 98 18.72 24.18 -31.94
N GLY A 99 18.02 24.14 -33.09
CA GLY A 99 18.63 24.12 -34.42
C GLY A 99 19.07 22.75 -34.93
N TRP A 100 18.64 21.65 -34.30
CA TRP A 100 18.84 20.32 -34.86
C TRP A 100 17.97 20.13 -36.10
N GLU A 101 18.56 19.68 -37.18
CA GLU A 101 17.88 19.24 -38.40
C GLU A 101 17.98 17.72 -38.52
N VAL A 102 16.84 17.01 -38.37
CA VAL A 102 16.78 15.54 -38.45
C VAL A 102 15.99 15.13 -39.68
N PRO A 103 16.65 14.52 -40.68
CA PRO A 103 15.98 13.93 -41.84
C PRO A 103 15.09 12.75 -41.39
N TYR A 104 13.94 12.58 -42.04
CA TYR A 104 13.00 11.51 -41.69
C TYR A 104 12.48 10.74 -42.91
N ASP A 105 12.21 9.45 -42.68
CA ASP A 105 11.36 8.64 -43.58
C ASP A 105 9.92 8.58 -43.02
N ARG A 106 9.78 8.65 -41.71
CA ARG A 106 8.49 8.68 -41.00
C ARG A 106 8.51 9.67 -39.84
N VAL A 107 7.41 10.37 -39.65
CA VAL A 107 7.18 11.24 -38.46
C VAL A 107 5.98 10.72 -37.69
N VAL A 108 6.07 10.73 -36.36
CA VAL A 108 4.95 10.42 -35.44
C VAL A 108 4.72 11.62 -34.54
N LEU A 109 3.58 12.27 -34.70
CA LEU A 109 3.13 13.39 -33.91
C LEU A 109 2.45 12.86 -32.65
N ALA A 110 3.16 12.89 -31.52
CA ALA A 110 2.69 12.52 -30.18
C ALA A 110 2.67 13.75 -29.25
N THR A 111 2.33 14.91 -29.81
CA THR A 111 2.40 16.24 -29.18
C THR A 111 1.43 16.42 -28.02
N GLY A 112 0.41 15.53 -27.89
CA GLY A 112 -0.55 15.53 -26.80
C GLY A 112 -1.49 16.73 -26.80
N SER A 113 -1.82 17.24 -25.62
CA SER A 113 -2.75 18.35 -25.44
C SER A 113 -2.18 19.41 -24.48
N ARG A 114 -2.82 20.57 -24.46
CA ARG A 114 -2.59 21.63 -23.48
C ARG A 114 -3.88 21.92 -22.69
N PRO A 115 -3.81 22.44 -21.45
CA PRO A 115 -4.99 22.88 -20.73
C PRO A 115 -5.76 23.93 -21.53
N PHE A 116 -7.07 23.81 -21.51
CA PHE A 116 -7.93 24.87 -22.03
C PHE A 116 -8.15 25.90 -20.91
N VAL A 117 -7.63 27.09 -21.11
CA VAL A 117 -7.84 28.22 -20.24
C VAL A 117 -8.86 29.15 -20.88
N PRO A 118 -10.07 29.29 -20.30
CA PRO A 118 -11.06 30.22 -20.84
C PRO A 118 -10.52 31.65 -20.83
N PRO A 119 -10.88 32.51 -21.80
CA PRO A 119 -10.42 33.87 -21.89
C PRO A 119 -11.14 34.78 -20.87
N ILE A 120 -10.94 34.52 -19.58
CA ILE A 120 -11.52 35.25 -18.47
C ILE A 120 -10.64 36.44 -18.14
N PRO A 121 -11.15 37.68 -18.03
CA PRO A 121 -10.38 38.82 -17.56
C PRO A 121 -9.66 38.52 -16.22
N GLY A 122 -8.38 38.86 -16.17
CA GLY A 122 -7.56 38.61 -14.97
C GLY A 122 -6.93 37.21 -14.87
N VAL A 123 -7.06 36.31 -15.87
CA VAL A 123 -6.50 34.99 -15.89
C VAL A 123 -4.97 34.92 -15.74
N ASN A 124 -4.27 35.98 -16.09
CA ASN A 124 -2.81 36.10 -15.97
C ASN A 124 -2.35 36.69 -14.61
N LYS A 125 -3.25 36.88 -13.66
CA LYS A 125 -2.88 37.37 -12.32
C LYS A 125 -2.07 36.29 -11.58
N ARG A 126 -1.16 36.74 -10.71
CA ARG A 126 -0.43 35.83 -9.82
C ARG A 126 -1.44 35.10 -8.93
N GLY A 127 -1.28 33.76 -8.80
CA GLY A 127 -2.19 32.91 -8.05
C GLY A 127 -3.23 32.18 -8.91
N VAL A 128 -3.20 32.38 -10.26
CA VAL A 128 -3.98 31.57 -11.20
C VAL A 128 -3.06 30.55 -11.87
N PHE A 129 -3.38 29.28 -11.78
CA PHE A 129 -2.56 28.15 -12.23
C PHE A 129 -3.33 27.22 -13.16
N VAL A 130 -2.60 26.39 -13.89
CA VAL A 130 -3.11 25.20 -14.56
C VAL A 130 -2.57 23.94 -13.89
N TYR A 131 -3.12 22.76 -14.22
CA TYR A 131 -2.77 21.48 -13.61
C TYR A 131 -2.44 20.49 -14.73
N ARG A 132 -1.15 20.40 -15.14
CA ARG A 132 -0.77 19.58 -16.30
C ARG A 132 0.64 18.98 -16.23
N THR A 133 1.63 19.72 -15.73
CA THR A 133 3.03 19.32 -15.69
C THR A 133 3.56 19.32 -14.26
N ILE A 134 4.71 18.71 -14.04
CA ILE A 134 5.37 18.75 -12.72
C ILE A 134 5.70 20.18 -12.32
N GLU A 135 6.10 21.03 -13.28
CA GLU A 135 6.37 22.46 -13.06
C GLU A 135 5.13 23.21 -12.57
N ASP A 136 3.94 22.89 -13.11
CA ASP A 136 2.68 23.47 -12.63
C ASP A 136 2.45 23.10 -11.17
N LEU A 137 2.70 21.81 -10.81
CA LEU A 137 2.52 21.33 -9.45
C LEU A 137 3.50 21.99 -8.47
N ASP A 138 4.78 22.14 -8.87
CA ASP A 138 5.77 22.84 -8.05
C ASP A 138 5.35 24.30 -7.78
N ALA A 139 4.82 24.98 -8.80
CA ALA A 139 4.31 26.35 -8.66
C ALA A 139 3.08 26.44 -7.75
N ILE A 140 2.14 25.48 -7.85
CA ILE A 140 0.97 25.35 -6.97
C ILE A 140 1.42 25.11 -5.52
N ILE A 141 2.31 24.14 -5.29
CA ILE A 141 2.82 23.80 -3.97
C ILE A 141 3.51 25.00 -3.31
N GLU A 142 4.34 25.71 -4.05
CA GLU A 142 5.06 26.86 -3.52
C GLU A 142 4.09 28.00 -3.14
N TYR A 143 3.13 28.27 -4.02
CA TYR A 143 2.15 29.33 -3.77
C TYR A 143 1.17 29.01 -2.65
N ALA A 144 0.80 27.74 -2.49
CA ALA A 144 -0.12 27.28 -1.46
C ALA A 144 0.38 27.52 -0.02
N LYS A 145 1.70 27.70 0.18
CA LYS A 145 2.27 28.02 1.51
C LYS A 145 1.74 29.32 2.10
N ASP A 146 1.40 30.29 1.22
CA ASP A 146 0.93 31.62 1.60
C ASP A 146 -0.57 31.81 1.31
N ALA A 147 -1.28 30.79 0.82
CA ALA A 147 -2.69 30.81 0.52
C ALA A 147 -3.50 30.14 1.62
N ARG A 148 -4.76 30.55 1.80
CA ARG A 148 -5.72 29.95 2.75
C ARG A 148 -6.84 29.22 2.04
N SER A 149 -7.16 29.66 0.82
CA SER A 149 -8.29 29.16 0.04
C SER A 149 -7.92 28.98 -1.43
N CYS A 150 -8.56 27.99 -2.06
CA CYS A 150 -8.37 27.66 -3.47
C CYS A 150 -9.70 27.39 -4.15
N ALA A 151 -9.93 27.97 -5.33
CA ALA A 151 -11.01 27.58 -6.23
C ALA A 151 -10.45 26.76 -7.42
N VAL A 152 -11.08 25.65 -7.73
CA VAL A 152 -10.77 24.83 -8.90
C VAL A 152 -11.89 24.99 -9.91
N ILE A 153 -11.60 25.50 -11.09
CA ILE A 153 -12.55 25.67 -12.18
C ILE A 153 -12.58 24.42 -13.03
N GLY A 154 -13.68 23.70 -12.97
CA GLY A 154 -13.94 22.44 -13.67
C GLY A 154 -14.22 21.30 -12.72
N GLY A 155 -15.41 20.72 -12.77
CA GLY A 155 -15.85 19.58 -11.98
C GLY A 155 -15.70 18.24 -12.69
N GLY A 156 -14.85 18.18 -13.71
CA GLY A 156 -14.44 16.94 -14.37
C GLY A 156 -13.30 16.24 -13.63
N LEU A 157 -12.77 15.17 -14.25
CA LEU A 157 -11.76 14.27 -13.72
C LEU A 157 -10.54 15.00 -13.13
N LEU A 158 -9.81 15.74 -13.97
CA LEU A 158 -8.61 16.47 -13.56
C LEU A 158 -8.92 17.60 -12.57
N GLY A 159 -10.12 18.20 -12.65
CA GLY A 159 -10.52 19.24 -11.71
C GLY A 159 -10.74 18.69 -10.31
N LEU A 160 -11.37 17.53 -10.17
CA LEU A 160 -11.56 16.87 -8.88
C LEU A 160 -10.24 16.32 -8.30
N GLU A 161 -9.30 15.89 -9.14
CA GLU A 161 -7.94 15.57 -8.70
C GLU A 161 -7.17 16.79 -8.21
N ALA A 162 -7.28 17.93 -8.92
CA ALA A 162 -6.68 19.20 -8.50
C ALA A 162 -7.32 19.71 -7.20
N ALA A 163 -8.64 19.54 -7.02
CA ALA A 163 -9.34 19.87 -5.78
C ALA A 163 -8.87 19.02 -4.60
N LYS A 164 -8.65 17.72 -4.84
CA LYS A 164 -8.05 16.83 -3.84
C LYS A 164 -6.67 17.31 -3.42
N ALA A 165 -5.83 17.64 -4.39
CA ALA A 165 -4.49 18.16 -4.11
C ALA A 165 -4.53 19.48 -3.31
N ALA A 166 -5.40 20.42 -3.66
CA ALA A 166 -5.57 21.66 -2.90
C ALA A 166 -6.06 21.42 -1.47
N PHE A 167 -7.01 20.49 -1.31
CA PHE A 167 -7.52 20.09 0.00
C PHE A 167 -6.44 19.43 0.87
N ASP A 168 -5.62 18.54 0.29
CA ASP A 168 -4.52 17.88 1.00
C ASP A 168 -3.39 18.85 1.40
N LEU A 169 -3.23 19.96 0.67
CA LEU A 169 -2.36 21.07 1.05
C LEU A 169 -2.93 21.93 2.21
N GLY A 170 -4.12 21.59 2.71
CA GLY A 170 -4.76 22.25 3.85
C GLY A 170 -5.53 23.53 3.48
N LEU A 171 -5.83 23.74 2.19
CA LEU A 171 -6.56 24.93 1.73
C LEU A 171 -8.08 24.71 1.85
N GLN A 172 -8.81 25.77 2.22
CA GLN A 172 -10.27 25.81 2.04
C GLN A 172 -10.57 25.73 0.55
N THR A 173 -11.14 24.59 0.12
CA THR A 173 -11.22 24.23 -1.30
C THR A 173 -12.64 24.37 -1.84
N HIS A 174 -12.77 25.02 -2.99
CA HIS A 174 -14.00 25.22 -3.73
C HIS A 174 -13.88 24.60 -5.12
N VAL A 175 -14.86 23.82 -5.55
CA VAL A 175 -15.00 23.36 -6.93
C VAL A 175 -16.07 24.17 -7.63
N VAL A 176 -15.69 24.83 -8.72
CA VAL A 176 -16.59 25.68 -9.52
C VAL A 176 -16.84 25.01 -10.88
N GLU A 177 -18.07 24.61 -11.13
CA GLU A 177 -18.45 23.92 -12.37
C GLU A 177 -19.54 24.73 -13.11
N PHE A 178 -19.31 24.93 -14.40
CA PHE A 178 -20.26 25.60 -15.29
C PHE A 178 -21.50 24.73 -15.60
N ALA A 179 -21.29 23.39 -15.71
CA ALA A 179 -22.35 22.45 -15.96
C ALA A 179 -23.28 22.29 -14.74
N PRO A 180 -24.52 21.76 -14.95
CA PRO A 180 -25.44 21.52 -13.84
C PRO A 180 -25.02 20.35 -12.93
N ARG A 181 -23.96 19.61 -13.26
CA ARG A 181 -23.49 18.45 -12.51
C ARG A 181 -21.98 18.26 -12.61
N LEU A 182 -21.40 17.59 -11.61
CA LEU A 182 -20.03 17.09 -11.66
C LEU A 182 -19.93 15.91 -12.63
N MET A 183 -18.74 15.73 -13.22
CA MET A 183 -18.44 14.59 -14.12
C MET A 183 -19.49 14.41 -15.24
N PRO A 184 -19.87 15.49 -15.97
CA PRO A 184 -21.03 15.49 -16.84
C PRO A 184 -20.95 14.50 -18.01
N ARG A 185 -19.77 13.98 -18.32
CA ARG A 185 -19.51 12.99 -19.36
C ARG A 185 -19.48 11.55 -18.86
N GLN A 186 -19.43 11.30 -17.56
CA GLN A 186 -19.23 9.96 -16.99
C GLN A 186 -20.42 9.47 -16.18
N ILE A 187 -21.16 10.37 -15.55
CA ILE A 187 -22.30 10.02 -14.68
C ILE A 187 -23.51 10.92 -14.94
N ASP A 188 -24.67 10.41 -14.60
CA ASP A 188 -25.94 11.15 -14.71
C ASP A 188 -26.20 12.04 -13.48
N ASP A 189 -27.38 12.68 -13.44
CA ASP A 189 -27.71 13.63 -12.38
C ASP A 189 -27.76 12.99 -10.99
N ALA A 190 -28.31 11.77 -10.88
CA ALA A 190 -28.41 11.07 -9.60
C ALA A 190 -27.02 10.66 -9.07
N GLY A 191 -26.18 10.07 -9.93
CA GLY A 191 -24.80 9.75 -9.59
C GLY A 191 -23.99 10.99 -9.21
N SER A 192 -24.18 12.11 -9.92
CA SER A 192 -23.52 13.37 -9.61
C SER A 192 -23.97 13.97 -8.28
N GLN A 193 -25.28 13.95 -7.96
CA GLN A 193 -25.78 14.44 -6.67
C GLN A 193 -25.19 13.67 -5.51
N LEU A 194 -25.03 12.34 -5.64
CA LEU A 194 -24.34 11.54 -4.63
C LEU A 194 -22.86 11.93 -4.51
N LEU A 195 -22.17 12.13 -5.64
CA LEU A 195 -20.77 12.55 -5.65
C LEU A 195 -20.59 13.92 -4.98
N VAL A 196 -21.47 14.90 -5.28
CA VAL A 196 -21.46 16.22 -4.65
C VAL A 196 -21.57 16.09 -3.13
N ARG A 197 -22.59 15.38 -2.63
CA ARG A 197 -22.77 15.15 -1.17
C ARG A 197 -21.52 14.58 -0.52
N LYS A 198 -20.95 13.54 -1.11
CA LYS A 198 -19.73 12.91 -0.56
C LYS A 198 -18.52 13.84 -0.56
N ILE A 199 -18.39 14.73 -1.54
CA ILE A 199 -17.30 15.73 -1.62
C ILE A 199 -17.52 16.83 -0.57
N GLU A 200 -18.77 17.29 -0.40
CA GLU A 200 -19.12 18.28 0.62
C GLU A 200 -18.96 17.76 2.05
N ASP A 201 -19.28 16.48 2.28
CA ASP A 201 -19.03 15.80 3.56
C ASP A 201 -17.54 15.77 3.95
N LEU A 202 -16.63 15.84 2.97
CA LEU A 202 -15.18 15.99 3.21
C LEU A 202 -14.76 17.42 3.58
N GLY A 203 -15.66 18.40 3.42
CA GLY A 203 -15.40 19.82 3.69
C GLY A 203 -15.01 20.65 2.45
N VAL A 204 -15.15 20.10 1.25
CA VAL A 204 -14.95 20.85 -0.02
C VAL A 204 -16.28 21.41 -0.50
N GLN A 205 -16.33 22.70 -0.82
CA GLN A 205 -17.55 23.35 -1.29
C GLN A 205 -17.71 23.20 -2.80
N VAL A 206 -18.90 22.81 -3.26
CA VAL A 206 -19.21 22.61 -4.68
C VAL A 206 -20.18 23.69 -5.19
N HIS A 207 -19.80 24.40 -6.25
CA HIS A 207 -20.57 25.44 -6.89
C HIS A 207 -20.91 25.02 -8.33
N LEU A 208 -22.10 24.47 -8.52
CA LEU A 208 -22.61 24.08 -9.85
C LEU A 208 -23.30 25.25 -10.55
N GLN A 209 -23.38 25.19 -11.89
CA GLN A 209 -23.99 26.22 -12.74
C GLN A 209 -23.38 27.62 -12.53
N ARG A 210 -22.07 27.70 -12.26
CA ARG A 210 -21.34 28.95 -12.01
C ARG A 210 -20.38 29.26 -13.15
N ALA A 211 -20.71 30.29 -13.94
CA ALA A 211 -19.84 30.81 -14.99
C ALA A 211 -18.95 31.90 -14.43
N THR A 212 -17.65 31.67 -14.34
CA THR A 212 -16.67 32.68 -13.91
C THR A 212 -16.55 33.76 -14.98
N GLN A 213 -16.81 35.00 -14.61
CA GLN A 213 -16.76 36.15 -15.49
C GLN A 213 -15.46 36.95 -15.36
N ASN A 214 -14.90 37.06 -14.15
CA ASN A 214 -13.72 37.84 -13.89
C ASN A 214 -12.93 37.31 -12.69
N PHE A 215 -11.58 37.40 -12.73
CA PHE A 215 -10.72 37.22 -11.56
C PHE A 215 -10.40 38.57 -10.92
N LEU A 216 -10.70 38.71 -9.64
CA LEU A 216 -10.56 39.95 -8.87
C LEU A 216 -9.13 40.11 -8.35
N GLY A 217 -8.81 41.29 -7.77
CA GLY A 217 -7.53 41.59 -7.13
C GLY A 217 -6.59 42.44 -7.97
N ASN A 218 -5.60 43.06 -7.31
CA ASN A 218 -4.63 43.94 -7.93
C ASN A 218 -3.29 43.22 -8.11
N GLY A 219 -3.04 42.72 -9.34
CA GLY A 219 -1.83 41.93 -9.69
C GLY A 219 -1.77 40.48 -9.14
N LYS A 220 -2.45 40.24 -8.04
CA LYS A 220 -2.65 38.93 -7.41
C LYS A 220 -4.15 38.63 -7.37
N VAL A 221 -4.56 37.39 -7.53
CA VAL A 221 -5.96 36.99 -7.36
C VAL A 221 -6.33 37.07 -5.87
N ASP A 222 -7.47 37.64 -5.55
CA ASP A 222 -8.08 37.70 -4.22
C ASP A 222 -9.56 37.26 -4.25
N GLY A 223 -10.09 36.90 -5.42
CA GLY A 223 -11.44 36.41 -5.60
C GLY A 223 -11.81 36.21 -7.05
N MET A 224 -13.05 35.79 -7.25
CA MET A 224 -13.65 35.59 -8.55
C MET A 224 -15.10 36.10 -8.55
N GLU A 225 -15.55 36.59 -9.68
CA GLU A 225 -16.90 37.08 -9.91
C GLU A 225 -17.59 36.16 -10.94
N PHE A 226 -18.83 35.82 -10.66
CA PHE A 226 -19.63 34.98 -11.54
C PHE A 226 -20.58 35.83 -12.40
N SER A 227 -21.11 35.21 -13.46
CA SER A 227 -22.02 35.87 -14.41
C SER A 227 -23.32 36.39 -13.79
N ASP A 228 -23.73 35.87 -12.64
CA ASP A 228 -24.89 36.33 -11.86
C ASP A 228 -24.54 37.43 -10.86
N GLY A 229 -23.30 37.95 -10.89
CA GLY A 229 -22.81 38.98 -9.98
C GLY A 229 -22.38 38.50 -8.60
N ALA A 230 -22.54 37.21 -8.29
CA ALA A 230 -22.03 36.65 -7.05
C ALA A 230 -20.50 36.63 -7.03
N ARG A 231 -19.91 36.71 -5.83
CA ARG A 231 -18.45 36.73 -5.63
C ARG A 231 -18.02 35.62 -4.70
N LEU A 232 -16.85 35.08 -4.97
CA LEU A 232 -16.17 34.08 -4.14
C LEU A 232 -14.75 34.60 -3.84
N GLU A 233 -14.45 34.84 -2.57
CA GLU A 233 -13.11 35.22 -2.12
C GLU A 233 -12.20 34.01 -2.07
N VAL A 234 -11.08 34.06 -2.81
CA VAL A 234 -10.09 32.95 -2.85
C VAL A 234 -8.70 33.53 -3.13
N ASP A 235 -7.69 32.92 -2.46
CA ASP A 235 -6.29 33.34 -2.62
C ASP A 235 -5.62 32.71 -3.84
N MET A 236 -6.15 31.60 -4.32
CA MET A 236 -5.58 30.79 -5.40
C MET A 236 -6.69 30.24 -6.31
N VAL A 237 -6.40 30.12 -7.60
CA VAL A 237 -7.29 29.48 -8.57
C VAL A 237 -6.52 28.47 -9.41
N ILE A 238 -7.08 27.29 -9.61
CA ILE A 238 -6.57 26.27 -10.53
C ILE A 238 -7.58 26.10 -11.66
N VAL A 239 -7.15 26.32 -12.91
CA VAL A 239 -8.01 26.18 -14.08
C VAL A 239 -7.86 24.78 -14.68
N SER A 240 -8.91 24.00 -14.61
CA SER A 240 -9.02 22.63 -15.14
C SER A 240 -10.28 22.45 -16.00
N ALA A 241 -10.52 23.40 -16.90
CA ALA A 241 -11.74 23.48 -17.73
C ALA A 241 -11.68 22.67 -19.04
N GLY A 242 -10.84 21.64 -19.07
CA GLY A 242 -10.67 20.75 -20.22
C GLY A 242 -9.32 20.91 -20.94
N ILE A 243 -9.19 20.27 -22.09
CA ILE A 243 -7.95 20.23 -22.88
C ILE A 243 -8.16 20.66 -24.33
N ARG A 244 -7.07 21.07 -24.98
CA ARG A 244 -7.01 21.35 -26.44
C ARG A 244 -5.84 20.56 -27.05
N PRO A 245 -6.06 19.82 -28.16
CA PRO A 245 -4.97 19.16 -28.89
C PRO A 245 -3.86 20.15 -29.28
N ARG A 246 -2.61 19.69 -29.19
CA ARG A 246 -1.45 20.49 -29.66
C ARG A 246 -1.20 20.15 -31.13
N ASP A 247 -1.90 20.84 -32.00
CA ASP A 247 -1.89 20.66 -33.46
C ASP A 247 -1.18 21.79 -34.24
N GLU A 248 -0.48 22.69 -33.54
CA GLU A 248 0.18 23.87 -34.11
C GLU A 248 1.21 23.48 -35.20
N LEU A 249 2.04 22.46 -34.93
CA LEU A 249 3.01 21.96 -35.91
C LEU A 249 2.34 21.40 -37.18
N ALA A 250 1.26 20.67 -36.99
CA ALA A 250 0.48 20.10 -38.08
C ALA A 250 -0.13 21.19 -38.96
N ARG A 251 -0.72 22.22 -38.34
CA ARG A 251 -1.24 23.39 -39.07
C ARG A 251 -0.12 24.12 -39.84
N ALA A 252 1.00 24.37 -39.17
CA ALA A 252 2.10 25.12 -39.75
C ALA A 252 2.72 24.38 -40.97
N CYS A 253 2.74 23.07 -41.00
CA CYS A 253 3.22 22.28 -42.13
C CYS A 253 2.12 21.86 -43.13
N GLY A 254 0.86 22.35 -42.97
CA GLY A 254 -0.23 22.14 -43.93
C GLY A 254 -0.87 20.76 -43.87
N LEU A 255 -0.90 20.11 -42.71
CA LEU A 255 -1.70 18.90 -42.47
C LEU A 255 -3.15 19.25 -42.16
N GLU A 256 -4.05 18.34 -42.45
CA GLU A 256 -5.47 18.50 -42.12
C GLU A 256 -5.69 18.42 -40.60
N VAL A 257 -6.43 19.41 -40.07
CA VAL A 257 -6.82 19.48 -38.65
C VAL A 257 -8.30 19.78 -38.53
N GLY A 258 -8.92 19.21 -37.48
CA GLY A 258 -10.34 19.41 -37.22
C GLY A 258 -10.70 20.86 -36.86
N HIS A 259 -11.95 21.24 -37.11
CA HIS A 259 -12.47 22.60 -36.81
C HIS A 259 -12.30 23.00 -35.32
N ARG A 260 -12.46 22.02 -34.40
CA ARG A 260 -12.28 22.22 -32.93
C ARG A 260 -10.86 21.86 -32.45
N GLY A 261 -9.92 21.62 -33.37
CA GLY A 261 -8.57 21.13 -33.14
C GLY A 261 -8.46 19.61 -33.28
N GLY A 262 -7.20 19.14 -33.26
CA GLY A 262 -6.83 17.75 -33.44
C GLY A 262 -6.43 17.41 -34.88
N ILE A 263 -5.36 16.64 -35.03
CA ILE A 263 -4.77 16.24 -36.32
C ILE A 263 -5.61 15.12 -36.91
N SER A 264 -6.21 15.34 -38.07
CA SER A 264 -7.07 14.36 -38.73
C SER A 264 -6.28 13.12 -39.14
N VAL A 265 -6.72 11.92 -38.72
CA VAL A 265 -6.08 10.66 -39.08
C VAL A 265 -7.12 9.63 -39.56
N ASN A 266 -6.65 8.75 -40.44
CA ASN A 266 -7.42 7.58 -40.88
C ASN A 266 -7.28 6.41 -39.89
N ASP A 267 -7.91 5.25 -40.17
CA ASP A 267 -7.83 4.05 -39.33
C ASP A 267 -6.41 3.44 -39.24
N ARG A 268 -5.49 3.87 -40.10
CA ARG A 268 -4.06 3.51 -40.05
C ARG A 268 -3.22 4.53 -39.26
N LEU A 269 -3.88 5.52 -38.65
CA LEU A 269 -3.30 6.64 -37.92
C LEU A 269 -2.41 7.55 -38.77
N GLN A 270 -2.51 7.48 -40.09
CA GLN A 270 -1.86 8.36 -41.04
C GLN A 270 -2.65 9.68 -41.16
N THR A 271 -1.92 10.76 -41.23
CA THR A 271 -2.47 12.11 -41.51
C THR A 271 -2.80 12.27 -42.98
N SER A 272 -3.08 13.48 -43.47
CA SER A 272 -3.17 13.82 -44.88
C SER A 272 -1.85 13.60 -45.64
N ASP A 273 -0.73 13.34 -44.96
CA ASP A 273 0.54 12.93 -45.47
C ASP A 273 0.84 11.49 -45.05
N SER A 274 1.06 10.59 -46.01
CA SER A 274 1.26 9.15 -45.78
C SER A 274 2.54 8.82 -45.01
N ASP A 275 3.48 9.74 -44.89
CA ASP A 275 4.75 9.57 -44.15
C ASP A 275 4.64 10.14 -42.74
N ILE A 276 3.52 10.81 -42.39
CA ILE A 276 3.29 11.43 -41.08
C ILE A 276 2.10 10.79 -40.39
N TYR A 277 2.31 10.33 -39.18
CA TYR A 277 1.30 9.74 -38.30
C TYR A 277 0.98 10.69 -37.13
N ALA A 278 -0.21 10.59 -36.55
CA ALA A 278 -0.54 11.26 -35.30
C ALA A 278 -1.21 10.28 -34.32
N ILE A 279 -0.83 10.37 -33.04
CA ILE A 279 -1.29 9.46 -31.99
C ILE A 279 -1.62 10.21 -30.68
N GLY A 280 -2.46 9.61 -29.85
CA GLY A 280 -2.84 10.13 -28.55
C GLY A 280 -3.77 11.34 -28.63
N GLU A 281 -3.69 12.24 -27.64
CA GLU A 281 -4.59 13.41 -27.50
C GLU A 281 -4.43 14.46 -28.61
N ALA A 282 -3.39 14.38 -29.42
CA ALA A 282 -3.20 15.25 -30.59
C ALA A 282 -4.01 14.78 -31.78
N ALA A 283 -4.34 13.49 -31.88
CA ALA A 283 -5.02 12.89 -33.03
C ALA A 283 -6.54 13.08 -32.96
N LEU A 284 -7.13 13.36 -34.12
CA LEU A 284 -8.58 13.37 -34.38
C LEU A 284 -8.93 12.18 -35.25
N HIS A 285 -9.46 11.12 -34.68
CA HIS A 285 -9.87 9.92 -35.39
C HIS A 285 -11.40 9.82 -35.45
N ARG A 286 -11.95 9.69 -36.66
CA ARG A 286 -13.41 9.64 -36.89
C ARG A 286 -14.19 10.75 -36.19
N GLY A 287 -13.63 11.96 -36.10
CA GLY A 287 -14.23 13.13 -35.45
C GLY A 287 -14.10 13.18 -33.93
N MET A 288 -13.39 12.24 -33.32
CA MET A 288 -13.22 12.14 -31.86
C MET A 288 -11.76 12.36 -31.45
N VAL A 289 -11.56 13.18 -30.40
CA VAL A 289 -10.32 13.26 -29.60
C VAL A 289 -10.60 12.55 -28.30
N TYR A 290 -9.92 11.45 -28.02
CA TYR A 290 -10.29 10.52 -26.93
C TYR A 290 -10.04 11.06 -25.51
N GLY A 291 -8.99 11.86 -25.33
CA GLY A 291 -8.73 12.53 -24.04
C GLY A 291 -8.42 11.61 -22.86
N LEU A 292 -8.07 10.35 -23.14
CA LEU A 292 -7.63 9.35 -22.17
C LEU A 292 -6.31 8.72 -22.65
N ILE A 293 -5.56 8.13 -21.71
CA ILE A 293 -4.24 7.55 -22.03
C ILE A 293 -4.36 6.19 -22.75
N ALA A 294 -5.32 5.33 -22.36
CA ALA A 294 -5.46 3.98 -22.90
C ALA A 294 -5.69 3.99 -24.43
N PRO A 295 -6.63 4.78 -24.98
CA PRO A 295 -6.75 4.94 -26.43
C PRO A 295 -5.43 5.40 -27.11
N GLY A 296 -4.67 6.26 -26.46
CA GLY A 296 -3.37 6.71 -26.97
C GLY A 296 -2.33 5.59 -27.02
N TRP A 297 -2.36 4.66 -26.11
CA TRP A 297 -1.49 3.47 -26.10
C TRP A 297 -1.85 2.50 -27.23
N ASP A 298 -3.15 2.26 -27.43
CA ASP A 298 -3.63 1.45 -28.56
C ASP A 298 -3.20 2.07 -29.90
N MET A 299 -3.34 3.41 -30.05
CA MET A 299 -2.84 4.13 -31.22
C MET A 299 -1.32 3.98 -31.38
N ALA A 300 -0.54 4.07 -30.29
CA ALA A 300 0.91 3.92 -30.32
C ALA A 300 1.31 2.53 -30.81
N GLU A 301 0.65 1.49 -30.37
CA GLU A 301 0.88 0.10 -30.78
C GLU A 301 0.52 -0.13 -32.25
N VAL A 302 -0.66 0.36 -32.68
CA VAL A 302 -1.08 0.28 -34.08
C VAL A 302 -0.09 1.03 -34.98
N ALA A 303 0.32 2.25 -34.63
CA ALA A 303 1.26 3.03 -35.44
C ALA A 303 2.63 2.33 -35.54
N ALA A 304 3.18 1.79 -34.43
CA ALA A 304 4.43 1.06 -34.41
C ALA A 304 4.35 -0.22 -35.29
N ALA A 305 3.28 -0.99 -35.15
CA ALA A 305 3.03 -2.19 -35.95
C ALA A 305 2.92 -1.87 -37.45
N ARG A 306 2.30 -0.75 -37.82
CA ARG A 306 2.18 -0.27 -39.20
C ARG A 306 3.58 0.08 -39.79
N LEU A 307 4.45 0.72 -39.03
CA LEU A 307 5.79 1.09 -39.50
C LEU A 307 6.61 -0.16 -39.89
N VAL A 308 6.46 -1.26 -39.14
CA VAL A 308 7.17 -2.52 -39.45
C VAL A 308 6.42 -3.39 -40.50
N GLY A 309 5.37 -2.85 -41.14
CA GLY A 309 4.67 -3.48 -42.25
C GLY A 309 3.52 -4.44 -41.85
N ARG A 310 3.11 -4.48 -40.56
CA ARG A 310 1.93 -5.27 -40.14
C ARG A 310 0.63 -4.57 -40.59
N ASP A 311 -0.35 -5.32 -41.09
CA ASP A 311 -1.64 -4.77 -41.55
C ASP A 311 -2.64 -4.75 -40.41
N VAL A 312 -2.55 -3.74 -39.55
CA VAL A 312 -3.44 -3.49 -38.38
C VAL A 312 -4.08 -2.11 -38.50
N SER A 313 -5.23 -1.94 -37.87
CA SER A 313 -6.01 -0.69 -37.90
C SER A 313 -6.55 -0.34 -36.52
N PHE A 314 -6.63 0.94 -36.23
CA PHE A 314 -7.31 1.48 -35.05
C PHE A 314 -8.78 1.75 -35.40
N THR A 315 -9.68 0.99 -34.81
CA THR A 315 -11.12 1.09 -35.10
C THR A 315 -11.91 1.90 -34.06
N GLY A 316 -11.23 2.43 -33.07
CA GLY A 316 -11.76 3.12 -31.90
C GLY A 316 -11.24 2.49 -30.62
N ALA A 317 -11.58 3.07 -29.50
CA ALA A 317 -11.14 2.59 -28.20
C ALA A 317 -12.27 2.58 -27.16
N ASP A 318 -12.11 1.77 -26.14
CA ASP A 318 -12.98 1.73 -24.97
C ASP A 318 -12.78 3.01 -24.11
N MET A 319 -13.88 3.71 -23.85
CA MET A 319 -13.92 4.94 -23.06
C MET A 319 -14.28 4.68 -21.59
N SER A 320 -14.29 3.42 -21.17
CA SER A 320 -14.55 3.04 -19.79
C SER A 320 -13.54 3.69 -18.83
N THR A 321 -14.02 4.17 -17.71
CA THR A 321 -13.19 4.81 -16.66
C THR A 321 -13.53 4.25 -15.30
N LYS A 322 -12.51 4.05 -14.47
CA LYS A 322 -12.64 3.81 -13.01
C LYS A 322 -11.68 4.70 -12.26
N LEU A 323 -12.22 5.48 -11.35
CA LEU A 323 -11.48 6.53 -10.65
C LEU A 323 -11.83 6.50 -9.17
N LYS A 324 -10.88 6.91 -8.35
CA LYS A 324 -11.11 7.17 -6.93
C LYS A 324 -10.92 8.66 -6.67
N LEU A 325 -12.01 9.39 -6.78
CA LEU A 325 -12.03 10.85 -6.66
C LEU A 325 -12.32 11.25 -5.21
N MET A 326 -11.38 11.93 -4.56
CA MET A 326 -11.53 12.38 -3.17
C MET A 326 -12.00 11.26 -2.20
N GLY A 327 -11.56 10.01 -2.46
CA GLY A 327 -11.96 8.86 -1.66
C GLY A 327 -13.26 8.17 -2.13
N VAL A 328 -13.98 8.75 -3.10
CA VAL A 328 -15.21 8.19 -3.67
C VAL A 328 -14.89 7.42 -4.96
N ASP A 329 -15.31 6.16 -5.03
CA ASP A 329 -15.20 5.37 -6.26
C ASP A 329 -16.25 5.84 -7.27
N VAL A 330 -15.80 6.14 -8.50
CA VAL A 330 -16.66 6.50 -9.65
C VAL A 330 -16.21 5.68 -10.84
N ALA A 331 -17.15 5.01 -11.51
CA ALA A 331 -16.87 4.26 -12.72
C ALA A 331 -17.99 4.41 -13.76
N SER A 332 -17.59 4.39 -15.03
CA SER A 332 -18.49 4.27 -16.17
C SER A 332 -17.90 3.35 -17.22
N PHE A 333 -18.71 2.57 -17.91
CA PHE A 333 -18.27 1.57 -18.88
C PHE A 333 -19.32 1.27 -19.95
N GLY A 334 -18.85 0.78 -21.10
CA GLY A 334 -19.70 0.46 -22.24
C GLY A 334 -20.43 1.71 -22.77
N ASN A 335 -21.60 1.51 -23.41
CA ASN A 335 -22.48 2.59 -23.84
C ASN A 335 -23.44 2.99 -22.71
N TYR A 336 -22.93 3.68 -21.69
CA TYR A 336 -23.69 4.11 -20.50
C TYR A 336 -24.65 5.28 -20.78
N GLU A 337 -24.64 5.87 -21.99
CA GLU A 337 -25.57 6.89 -22.49
C GLU A 337 -26.53 6.34 -23.55
N ALA A 338 -26.61 5.00 -23.69
CA ALA A 338 -27.50 4.38 -24.64
C ALA A 338 -28.93 4.92 -24.50
N PRO A 339 -29.60 5.29 -25.63
CA PRO A 339 -30.96 5.81 -25.59
C PRO A 339 -31.96 4.75 -25.12
N ALA A 340 -33.07 5.18 -24.53
CA ALA A 340 -34.10 4.28 -23.99
C ALA A 340 -34.70 3.28 -25.02
N ALA A 341 -34.56 3.56 -26.32
CA ALA A 341 -34.94 2.63 -27.38
C ALA A 341 -33.97 1.43 -27.52
N GLU A 342 -32.71 1.58 -27.09
CA GLU A 342 -31.66 0.60 -27.27
C GLU A 342 -31.30 -0.13 -25.95
N ALA A 343 -31.64 0.47 -24.80
CA ALA A 343 -31.30 -0.10 -23.51
C ALA A 343 -32.31 0.21 -22.41
N VAL A 344 -32.53 -0.78 -21.54
CA VAL A 344 -33.40 -0.68 -20.36
C VAL A 344 -32.52 -0.49 -19.13
N PRO A 345 -32.70 0.61 -18.35
CA PRO A 345 -31.89 0.83 -17.12
C PRO A 345 -32.43 0.02 -15.95
N LEU A 346 -31.50 -0.57 -15.17
CA LEU A 346 -31.77 -1.07 -13.84
C LEU A 346 -30.93 -0.22 -12.87
N ILE A 347 -31.64 0.44 -11.93
CA ILE A 347 -31.00 1.39 -11.00
C ILE A 347 -31.11 0.82 -9.58
N VAL A 348 -30.02 0.83 -8.89
CA VAL A 348 -29.91 0.54 -7.44
C VAL A 348 -29.35 1.78 -6.75
N GLU A 349 -30.11 2.33 -5.82
CA GLU A 349 -29.68 3.47 -5.01
C GLU A 349 -29.82 3.11 -3.54
N ASP A 350 -28.70 3.21 -2.80
CA ASP A 350 -28.68 3.10 -1.36
C ASP A 350 -28.14 4.41 -0.77
N PRO A 351 -29.04 5.31 -0.32
CA PRO A 351 -28.64 6.59 0.25
C PRO A 351 -27.93 6.46 1.62
N PHE A 352 -28.11 5.34 2.32
CA PHE A 352 -27.48 5.09 3.63
C PHE A 352 -26.05 4.57 3.45
N ALA A 353 -25.82 3.65 2.53
CA ALA A 353 -24.47 3.20 2.16
C ALA A 353 -23.76 4.22 1.25
N GLY A 354 -24.50 5.17 0.68
CA GLY A 354 -23.97 6.13 -0.27
C GLY A 354 -23.51 5.46 -1.57
N VAL A 355 -24.35 4.59 -2.15
CA VAL A 355 -24.08 3.82 -3.36
C VAL A 355 -25.13 4.13 -4.43
N TYR A 356 -24.69 4.39 -5.64
CA TYR A 356 -25.51 4.51 -6.84
C TYR A 356 -24.94 3.60 -7.92
N LYS A 357 -25.77 2.70 -8.45
CA LYS A 357 -25.44 1.78 -9.54
C LYS A 357 -26.55 1.84 -10.59
N LYS A 358 -26.19 2.18 -11.82
CA LYS A 358 -27.07 2.13 -12.98
C LYS A 358 -26.46 1.24 -14.03
N LEU A 359 -27.15 0.15 -14.36
CA LEU A 359 -26.76 -0.80 -15.38
C LEU A 359 -27.78 -0.72 -16.54
N LEU A 360 -27.28 -0.69 -17.76
CA LEU A 360 -28.08 -0.63 -18.99
C LEU A 360 -28.02 -1.99 -19.67
N PHE A 361 -29.20 -2.61 -19.84
CA PHE A 361 -29.34 -3.91 -20.48
C PHE A 361 -30.03 -3.77 -21.82
N SER A 362 -29.75 -4.68 -22.75
CA SER A 362 -30.54 -4.82 -23.99
C SER A 362 -32.04 -4.99 -23.69
N PRO A 363 -32.96 -4.62 -24.61
CA PRO A 363 -34.39 -4.70 -24.35
C PRO A 363 -34.90 -6.09 -23.97
N ASP A 364 -34.23 -7.15 -24.38
CA ASP A 364 -34.49 -8.54 -24.00
C ASP A 364 -33.82 -8.97 -22.67
N GLY A 365 -33.04 -8.09 -22.04
CA GLY A 365 -32.31 -8.37 -20.80
C GLY A 365 -31.15 -9.36 -20.92
N GLN A 366 -30.80 -9.77 -22.16
CA GLN A 366 -29.76 -10.79 -22.37
C GLN A 366 -28.34 -10.25 -22.40
N LYS A 367 -28.15 -8.94 -22.61
CA LYS A 367 -26.81 -8.33 -22.73
C LYS A 367 -26.70 -7.10 -21.85
N LEU A 368 -25.51 -6.91 -21.29
CA LEU A 368 -25.12 -5.67 -20.61
C LEU A 368 -24.56 -4.70 -21.65
N VAL A 369 -25.20 -3.55 -21.82
CA VAL A 369 -24.84 -2.52 -22.80
C VAL A 369 -23.84 -1.53 -22.22
N GLY A 370 -23.97 -1.21 -20.95
CA GLY A 370 -23.11 -0.27 -20.23
C GLY A 370 -23.61 0.00 -18.82
N GLY A 371 -22.93 0.91 -18.12
CA GLY A 371 -23.37 1.30 -16.79
C GLY A 371 -22.48 2.33 -16.13
N MET A 372 -22.93 2.82 -14.96
CA MET A 372 -22.20 3.74 -14.11
C MET A 372 -22.37 3.37 -12.63
N LEU A 373 -21.30 3.57 -11.86
CA LEU A 373 -21.21 3.22 -10.45
C LEU A 373 -20.63 4.42 -9.69
N VAL A 374 -21.25 4.80 -8.57
CA VAL A 374 -20.75 5.85 -7.66
C VAL A 374 -20.82 5.34 -6.23
N GLY A 375 -19.74 5.49 -5.46
CA GLY A 375 -19.62 5.09 -4.07
C GLY A 375 -19.00 3.71 -3.89
N ASP A 376 -19.50 2.70 -4.60
CA ASP A 376 -18.90 1.36 -4.70
C ASP A 376 -18.76 0.96 -6.17
N ALA A 377 -17.51 0.72 -6.58
CA ALA A 377 -17.18 0.25 -7.92
C ALA A 377 -16.40 -1.09 -7.88
N SER A 378 -16.64 -1.92 -6.89
CA SER A 378 -16.01 -3.25 -6.75
C SER A 378 -16.33 -4.17 -7.94
N ASP A 379 -17.56 -4.11 -8.45
CA ASP A 379 -18.02 -4.93 -9.57
C ASP A 379 -17.57 -4.42 -10.96
N TYR A 380 -16.95 -3.23 -11.02
CA TYR A 380 -16.54 -2.63 -12.30
C TYR A 380 -15.70 -3.56 -13.20
N PRO A 381 -14.68 -4.31 -12.69
CA PRO A 381 -13.87 -5.14 -13.59
C PRO A 381 -14.69 -6.17 -14.35
N MET A 382 -15.61 -6.84 -13.67
CA MET A 382 -16.51 -7.83 -14.28
C MET A 382 -17.51 -7.17 -15.23
N LEU A 383 -18.20 -6.13 -14.77
CA LEU A 383 -19.26 -5.47 -15.54
C LEU A 383 -18.72 -4.80 -16.82
N SER A 384 -17.54 -4.19 -16.75
CA SER A 384 -16.90 -3.56 -17.92
C SER A 384 -16.53 -4.59 -19.00
N VAL A 385 -16.07 -5.77 -18.61
CA VAL A 385 -15.78 -6.87 -19.54
C VAL A 385 -17.07 -7.39 -20.19
N LEU A 386 -18.12 -7.65 -19.40
CA LEU A 386 -19.40 -8.13 -19.93
C LEU A 386 -20.01 -7.13 -20.94
N ALA A 387 -19.94 -5.83 -20.65
CA ALA A 387 -20.42 -4.81 -21.56
C ALA A 387 -19.59 -4.73 -22.86
N LYS A 388 -18.28 -4.96 -22.77
CA LYS A 388 -17.37 -4.90 -23.91
C LYS A 388 -17.50 -6.12 -24.83
N THR A 389 -17.63 -7.33 -24.26
CA THR A 389 -17.77 -8.56 -25.06
C THR A 389 -19.12 -8.66 -25.75
N GLY A 390 -20.17 -8.06 -25.18
CA GLY A 390 -21.54 -8.12 -25.70
C GLY A 390 -22.11 -9.55 -25.73
N GLU A 391 -21.55 -10.44 -24.92
CA GLU A 391 -22.02 -11.83 -24.77
C GLU A 391 -23.35 -11.89 -24.02
N ASN A 392 -24.10 -12.97 -24.24
CA ASN A 392 -25.32 -13.19 -23.49
C ASN A 392 -25.02 -13.50 -22.03
N LEU A 393 -25.75 -12.84 -21.13
CA LEU A 393 -25.56 -12.94 -19.71
C LEU A 393 -25.98 -14.32 -19.19
N MET A 394 -25.16 -14.94 -18.37
CA MET A 394 -25.49 -16.18 -17.66
C MET A 394 -26.30 -15.91 -16.38
N ALA A 395 -26.19 -14.71 -15.81
CA ALA A 395 -26.92 -14.23 -14.64
C ALA A 395 -27.97 -13.19 -15.04
N GLY A 396 -29.14 -13.22 -14.42
CA GLY A 396 -30.18 -12.23 -14.70
C GLY A 396 -29.79 -10.81 -14.29
N PRO A 397 -30.39 -9.76 -14.91
CA PRO A 397 -30.11 -8.35 -14.62
C PRO A 397 -30.11 -8.00 -13.12
N SER A 398 -31.10 -8.51 -12.37
CA SER A 398 -31.21 -8.25 -10.92
C SER A 398 -30.05 -8.83 -10.11
N GLN A 399 -29.54 -9.99 -10.50
CA GLN A 399 -28.39 -10.61 -9.83
C GLN A 399 -27.11 -9.82 -10.06
N LEU A 400 -26.88 -9.35 -11.31
CA LEU A 400 -25.74 -8.49 -11.65
C LEU A 400 -25.80 -7.12 -10.95
N ALA A 401 -26.99 -6.63 -10.68
CA ALA A 401 -27.18 -5.39 -9.92
C ALA A 401 -26.99 -5.57 -8.40
N GLY A 402 -26.93 -6.81 -7.91
CA GLY A 402 -26.84 -7.13 -6.48
C GLY A 402 -28.20 -7.10 -5.77
N VAL A 403 -29.29 -7.22 -6.50
CA VAL A 403 -30.67 -7.28 -5.97
C VAL A 403 -31.12 -8.75 -5.96
N GLY A 404 -31.00 -9.41 -4.80
CA GLY A 404 -31.41 -10.82 -4.61
C GLY A 404 -30.34 -11.61 -3.84
N SER A 405 -30.76 -12.72 -3.19
CA SER A 405 -29.92 -13.53 -2.32
C SER A 405 -28.59 -13.96 -2.98
N ALA A 406 -27.53 -13.75 -2.23
CA ALA A 406 -26.14 -14.01 -2.59
C ALA A 406 -25.89 -15.47 -3.02
N GLY A 407 -25.57 -15.63 -4.28
CA GLY A 407 -24.86 -16.79 -4.80
C GLY A 407 -23.70 -16.24 -5.62
N THR A 408 -22.54 -16.12 -5.02
CA THR A 408 -21.30 -15.77 -5.72
C THR A 408 -20.90 -16.93 -6.62
N GLN A 409 -21.39 -16.95 -7.85
CA GLN A 409 -20.69 -17.67 -8.90
C GLN A 409 -19.52 -16.81 -9.34
N ASP A 410 -18.33 -17.39 -9.31
CA ASP A 410 -17.09 -16.78 -9.78
C ASP A 410 -17.22 -16.48 -11.29
N GLY A 411 -17.59 -15.25 -11.63
CA GLY A 411 -17.82 -14.81 -13.00
C GLY A 411 -16.57 -14.84 -13.89
N SER A 412 -15.39 -15.14 -13.30
CA SER A 412 -14.09 -15.14 -14.00
C SER A 412 -13.94 -16.30 -14.99
N VAL A 413 -14.57 -17.44 -14.70
CA VAL A 413 -14.46 -18.67 -15.51
C VAL A 413 -15.31 -18.61 -16.79
N SER A 414 -16.38 -17.79 -16.82
CA SER A 414 -17.32 -17.70 -17.94
C SER A 414 -16.98 -16.64 -19.01
N MET A 415 -15.88 -15.93 -18.86
CA MET A 415 -15.45 -14.89 -19.82
C MET A 415 -14.76 -15.49 -21.04
N SER A 416 -14.92 -14.86 -22.22
CA SER A 416 -14.17 -15.26 -23.42
C SER A 416 -12.66 -15.06 -23.24
N ASP A 417 -11.86 -15.82 -23.95
CA ASP A 417 -10.38 -15.75 -23.87
C ASP A 417 -9.84 -14.40 -24.38
N GLU A 418 -10.57 -13.71 -25.25
CA GLU A 418 -10.26 -12.36 -25.76
C GLU A 418 -10.62 -11.25 -24.75
N ALA A 419 -11.27 -11.58 -23.63
CA ALA A 419 -11.67 -10.60 -22.63
C ALA A 419 -10.46 -9.86 -22.06
N GLN A 420 -10.48 -8.54 -22.09
CA GLN A 420 -9.43 -7.68 -21.54
C GLN A 420 -9.53 -7.63 -20.00
N ILE A 421 -8.61 -8.28 -19.32
CA ILE A 421 -8.58 -8.36 -17.84
C ILE A 421 -7.91 -7.14 -17.20
N CYS A 422 -6.80 -6.68 -17.77
CA CYS A 422 -6.10 -5.49 -17.30
C CYS A 422 -6.17 -4.37 -18.32
N SER A 423 -7.05 -3.38 -18.09
CA SER A 423 -7.18 -2.22 -19.00
C SER A 423 -5.97 -1.29 -18.95
N CYS A 424 -5.29 -1.17 -17.80
CA CYS A 424 -4.10 -0.31 -17.67
C CYS A 424 -2.91 -0.78 -18.51
N ASN A 425 -2.77 -2.08 -18.72
CA ASN A 425 -1.66 -2.68 -19.46
C ASN A 425 -2.12 -3.49 -20.67
N ASN A 426 -3.39 -3.38 -21.05
CA ASN A 426 -4.01 -4.04 -22.20
C ASN A 426 -3.75 -5.57 -22.25
N VAL A 427 -3.96 -6.25 -21.11
CA VAL A 427 -3.71 -7.70 -20.96
C VAL A 427 -5.03 -8.47 -21.01
N THR A 428 -5.14 -9.44 -21.92
CA THR A 428 -6.32 -10.30 -22.09
C THR A 428 -6.28 -11.53 -21.19
N LYS A 429 -7.41 -12.22 -21.05
CA LYS A 429 -7.53 -13.51 -20.36
C LYS A 429 -6.60 -14.54 -21.01
N SER A 430 -6.63 -14.68 -22.34
CA SER A 430 -5.75 -15.60 -23.07
C SER A 430 -4.27 -15.38 -22.81
N GLN A 431 -3.82 -14.12 -22.76
CA GLN A 431 -2.43 -13.80 -22.43
C GLN A 431 -2.05 -14.18 -21.00
N ILE A 432 -2.95 -14.00 -20.04
CA ILE A 432 -2.72 -14.43 -18.64
C ILE A 432 -2.65 -15.94 -18.57
N LEU A 433 -3.61 -16.66 -19.17
CA LEU A 433 -3.66 -18.12 -19.17
C LEU A 433 -2.47 -18.75 -19.92
N ALA A 434 -2.09 -18.18 -21.07
CA ALA A 434 -0.89 -18.59 -21.80
C ALA A 434 0.38 -18.44 -20.96
N ALA A 435 0.56 -17.29 -20.31
CA ALA A 435 1.71 -17.07 -19.43
C ALA A 435 1.75 -18.07 -18.27
N ILE A 436 0.60 -18.36 -17.65
CA ILE A 436 0.49 -19.37 -16.57
C ILE A 436 0.91 -20.74 -17.08
N ARG A 437 0.43 -21.18 -18.26
CA ARG A 437 0.73 -22.50 -18.85
C ARG A 437 2.16 -22.62 -19.32
N GLU A 438 2.65 -21.64 -20.08
CA GLU A 438 3.94 -21.71 -20.76
C GLU A 438 5.13 -21.50 -19.82
N GLN A 439 4.96 -20.67 -18.80
CA GLN A 439 6.02 -20.34 -17.84
C GLN A 439 5.81 -21.00 -16.46
N ASP A 440 4.78 -21.83 -16.35
CA ASP A 440 4.45 -22.58 -15.13
C ASP A 440 4.27 -21.70 -13.89
N LEU A 441 3.51 -20.59 -14.05
CA LEU A 441 3.36 -19.58 -13.01
C LEU A 441 2.36 -20.04 -11.94
N GLY A 442 2.82 -20.18 -10.70
CA GLY A 442 2.01 -20.62 -9.55
C GLY A 442 1.56 -19.48 -8.60
N THR A 443 1.94 -18.23 -8.86
CA THR A 443 1.61 -17.11 -7.95
C THR A 443 1.15 -15.87 -8.70
N VAL A 444 0.27 -15.06 -8.07
CA VAL A 444 -0.17 -13.77 -8.62
C VAL A 444 1.00 -12.82 -8.85
N GLY A 445 2.03 -12.88 -8.00
CA GLY A 445 3.27 -12.10 -8.19
C GLY A 445 3.95 -12.43 -9.51
N ALA A 446 4.19 -13.72 -9.79
CA ALA A 446 4.80 -14.19 -11.02
C ALA A 446 3.95 -13.83 -12.28
N VAL A 447 2.62 -13.93 -12.18
CA VAL A 447 1.72 -13.49 -13.27
C VAL A 447 1.84 -11.98 -13.52
N LYS A 448 1.94 -11.16 -12.47
CA LYS A 448 2.15 -9.71 -12.59
C LYS A 448 3.49 -9.38 -13.26
N ASP A 449 4.55 -10.07 -12.87
CA ASP A 449 5.91 -9.83 -13.39
C ASP A 449 5.99 -10.24 -14.87
N SER A 450 5.36 -11.34 -15.26
CA SER A 450 5.33 -11.83 -16.62
C SER A 450 4.42 -11.04 -17.56
N THR A 451 3.18 -10.73 -17.11
CA THR A 451 2.15 -10.14 -17.98
C THR A 451 1.93 -8.64 -17.77
N ARG A 452 2.48 -8.07 -16.71
CA ARG A 452 2.18 -6.72 -16.18
C ARG A 452 0.71 -6.51 -15.74
N ALA A 453 -0.14 -7.53 -15.75
CA ALA A 453 -1.50 -7.43 -15.23
C ALA A 453 -1.47 -7.09 -13.73
N GLY A 454 -2.23 -6.08 -13.31
CA GLY A 454 -2.30 -5.64 -11.90
C GLY A 454 -1.13 -4.77 -11.40
N THR A 455 -0.19 -4.37 -12.27
CA THR A 455 0.92 -3.48 -11.88
C THR A 455 0.56 -1.99 -11.92
N GLY A 456 -0.51 -1.60 -12.62
CA GLY A 456 -1.02 -0.22 -12.69
C GLY A 456 -1.95 0.10 -11.52
N CYS A 457 -3.26 0.29 -11.78
CA CYS A 457 -4.26 0.65 -10.76
C CYS A 457 -4.59 -0.48 -9.76
N GLY A 458 -4.19 -1.73 -10.03
CA GLY A 458 -4.46 -2.90 -9.20
C GLY A 458 -5.91 -3.41 -9.24
N GLY A 459 -6.81 -2.75 -9.96
CA GLY A 459 -8.25 -3.09 -10.00
C GLY A 459 -8.57 -4.48 -10.55
N CYS A 460 -7.70 -5.03 -11.40
CA CYS A 460 -7.87 -6.37 -11.98
C CYS A 460 -7.30 -7.51 -11.11
N LEU A 461 -6.64 -7.23 -9.99
CA LEU A 461 -5.99 -8.26 -9.16
C LEU A 461 -6.93 -9.37 -8.68
N PRO A 462 -8.15 -9.10 -8.21
CA PRO A 462 -9.08 -10.17 -7.84
C PRO A 462 -9.35 -11.12 -9.01
N LEU A 463 -9.54 -10.58 -10.21
CA LEU A 463 -9.84 -11.35 -11.41
C LEU A 463 -8.61 -12.15 -11.89
N VAL A 464 -7.41 -11.57 -11.83
CA VAL A 464 -6.15 -12.27 -12.11
C VAL A 464 -5.96 -13.44 -11.14
N THR A 465 -6.31 -13.26 -9.86
CA THR A 465 -6.23 -14.33 -8.84
C THR A 465 -7.20 -15.46 -9.14
N SER A 466 -8.46 -15.13 -9.48
CA SER A 466 -9.45 -16.15 -9.86
C SER A 466 -9.03 -16.93 -11.12
N LEU A 467 -8.51 -16.25 -12.14
CA LEU A 467 -8.01 -16.91 -13.36
C LEU A 467 -6.82 -17.82 -13.09
N LEU A 468 -5.87 -17.39 -12.25
CA LEU A 468 -4.74 -18.21 -11.85
C LEU A 468 -5.21 -19.49 -11.12
N ASN A 469 -6.11 -19.34 -10.15
CA ASN A 469 -6.62 -20.48 -9.39
C ASN A 469 -7.36 -21.47 -10.29
N ALA A 470 -8.29 -20.97 -11.13
CA ALA A 470 -9.05 -21.82 -12.05
C ALA A 470 -8.13 -22.52 -13.07
N GLU A 471 -7.08 -21.86 -13.55
CA GLU A 471 -6.14 -22.45 -14.50
C GLU A 471 -5.25 -23.51 -13.84
N LEU A 472 -4.77 -23.29 -12.63
CA LEU A 472 -4.01 -24.29 -11.87
C LEU A 472 -4.86 -25.53 -11.58
N GLU A 473 -6.15 -25.36 -11.24
CA GLU A 473 -7.10 -26.48 -11.11
C GLU A 473 -7.29 -27.22 -12.42
N ALA A 474 -7.46 -26.51 -13.55
CA ALA A 474 -7.61 -27.12 -14.87
C ALA A 474 -6.36 -27.88 -15.33
N MET A 475 -5.17 -27.44 -14.91
CA MET A 475 -3.89 -28.13 -15.16
C MET A 475 -3.68 -29.34 -14.25
N GLY A 476 -4.65 -29.66 -13.36
CA GLY A 476 -4.53 -30.73 -12.36
C GLY A 476 -3.48 -30.40 -11.27
N LYS A 477 -3.01 -29.18 -11.23
CA LYS A 477 -2.18 -28.61 -10.18
C LYS A 477 -3.17 -28.06 -9.17
N GLY A 478 -3.34 -28.75 -8.03
CA GLY A 478 -4.10 -28.18 -6.92
C GLY A 478 -3.58 -26.74 -6.69
N VAL A 479 -4.45 -25.81 -6.34
CA VAL A 479 -4.01 -24.49 -5.87
C VAL A 479 -3.14 -24.76 -4.67
N GLU A 480 -1.82 -24.79 -4.86
CA GLU A 480 -0.88 -25.00 -3.78
C GLU A 480 -0.93 -23.75 -2.90
N ALA A 481 -1.77 -23.82 -1.88
CA ALA A 481 -1.80 -22.84 -0.81
C ALA A 481 -0.55 -22.99 0.07
N ASN A 482 0.63 -22.98 -0.57
CA ASN A 482 1.92 -23.07 0.10
C ASN A 482 2.10 -21.93 1.09
N LEU A 483 2.60 -22.26 2.28
CA LEU A 483 2.89 -21.23 3.28
C LEU A 483 3.89 -20.19 2.74
N CYS A 484 4.94 -20.65 2.07
CA CYS A 484 5.97 -19.85 1.37
C CYS A 484 6.86 -20.75 0.51
N GLU A 485 7.88 -20.18 -0.16
CA GLU A 485 8.89 -20.93 -0.95
C GLU A 485 9.63 -22.06 -0.19
N HIS A 486 9.64 -22.00 1.16
CA HIS A 486 10.35 -22.96 2.00
C HIS A 486 9.49 -24.17 2.40
N PHE A 487 8.16 -24.06 2.35
CA PHE A 487 7.22 -25.12 2.73
C PHE A 487 6.09 -25.25 1.71
N GLN A 488 5.99 -26.45 1.12
CA GLN A 488 4.89 -26.83 0.22
C GLN A 488 3.67 -27.37 1.00
N TYR A 489 3.37 -26.72 2.11
CA TYR A 489 2.29 -27.06 3.04
C TYR A 489 1.55 -25.80 3.43
N THR A 490 0.24 -25.93 3.67
CA THR A 490 -0.54 -24.87 4.33
C THR A 490 -0.12 -24.72 5.80
N ARG A 491 -0.57 -23.67 6.46
CA ARG A 491 -0.36 -23.55 7.91
C ARG A 491 -1.07 -24.71 8.67
N GLN A 492 -2.25 -25.11 8.21
CA GLN A 492 -3.01 -26.21 8.80
C GLN A 492 -2.22 -27.53 8.68
N ASP A 493 -1.72 -27.86 7.48
CA ASP A 493 -0.91 -29.07 7.28
C ASP A 493 0.32 -29.08 8.20
N LEU A 494 1.01 -27.94 8.33
CA LEU A 494 2.16 -27.82 9.23
C LEU A 494 1.75 -27.99 10.70
N PHE A 495 0.58 -27.47 11.09
CA PHE A 495 0.07 -27.65 12.44
C PHE A 495 -0.13 -29.16 12.74
N ASP A 496 -0.74 -29.89 11.82
CA ASP A 496 -1.00 -31.32 11.96
C ASP A 496 0.30 -32.15 11.92
N ILE A 497 1.23 -31.81 11.01
CA ILE A 497 2.56 -32.45 10.94
C ILE A 497 3.32 -32.26 12.26
N ILE A 498 3.39 -31.04 12.78
CA ILE A 498 4.08 -30.72 14.03
C ILE A 498 3.43 -31.47 15.20
N LYS A 499 2.09 -31.48 15.27
CA LYS A 499 1.33 -32.17 16.31
C LYS A 499 1.57 -33.71 16.27
N ILE A 500 1.39 -34.32 15.10
CA ILE A 500 1.47 -35.82 14.95
C ILE A 500 2.91 -36.29 15.15
N LYS A 501 3.89 -35.58 14.58
CA LYS A 501 5.31 -35.96 14.64
C LYS A 501 6.03 -35.43 15.90
N GLN A 502 5.34 -34.69 16.77
CA GLN A 502 5.87 -34.12 18.02
C GLN A 502 7.13 -33.27 17.80
N ILE A 503 7.16 -32.53 16.67
CA ILE A 503 8.30 -31.67 16.31
C ILE A 503 8.40 -30.49 17.28
N LYS A 504 9.58 -30.24 17.83
CA LYS A 504 9.82 -29.21 18.84
C LYS A 504 10.62 -28.01 18.33
N THR A 505 11.38 -28.17 17.24
CA THR A 505 12.28 -27.11 16.75
C THR A 505 12.03 -26.82 15.27
N PHE A 506 12.33 -25.56 14.89
CA PHE A 506 12.24 -25.12 13.49
C PHE A 506 13.26 -25.84 12.61
N ASP A 507 14.46 -26.10 13.13
CA ASP A 507 15.53 -26.80 12.40
C ASP A 507 15.15 -28.23 12.05
N GLU A 508 14.42 -28.92 12.94
CA GLU A 508 13.86 -30.25 12.67
C GLU A 508 12.73 -30.14 11.63
N LEU A 509 11.84 -29.16 11.78
CA LEU A 509 10.72 -28.96 10.88
C LEU A 509 11.19 -28.69 9.45
N ILE A 510 12.12 -27.74 9.27
CA ILE A 510 12.59 -27.34 7.92
C ILE A 510 13.44 -28.43 7.27
N ARG A 511 14.24 -29.18 8.06
CA ARG A 511 15.05 -30.28 7.54
C ARG A 511 14.23 -31.44 7.02
N ASN A 512 13.14 -31.78 7.70
CA ASN A 512 12.33 -32.94 7.39
C ASN A 512 11.17 -32.65 6.44
N HIS A 513 10.68 -31.42 6.42
CA HIS A 513 9.44 -31.04 5.74
C HIS A 513 9.54 -29.75 4.91
N GLY A 514 10.70 -29.11 4.85
CA GLY A 514 10.90 -27.86 4.14
C GLY A 514 12.16 -27.86 3.29
N SER A 515 12.53 -26.66 2.83
CA SER A 515 13.74 -26.40 2.06
C SER A 515 14.37 -25.06 2.44
N GLY A 516 15.68 -24.90 2.21
CA GLY A 516 16.40 -23.64 2.46
C GLY A 516 16.53 -23.31 3.96
N HIS A 517 16.43 -22.01 4.31
CA HIS A 517 16.75 -21.48 5.65
C HIS A 517 15.59 -20.72 6.31
N GLY A 518 14.39 -20.82 5.73
CA GLY A 518 13.19 -20.13 6.20
C GLY A 518 13.19 -18.62 5.90
N CYS A 519 12.05 -17.99 6.19
CA CYS A 519 11.83 -16.57 5.94
C CYS A 519 10.91 -15.92 6.99
N GLU A 520 10.66 -14.63 6.83
CA GLU A 520 9.74 -13.83 7.66
C GLU A 520 8.28 -14.30 7.65
N ILE A 521 7.95 -15.28 6.82
CA ILE A 521 6.60 -15.90 6.75
C ILE A 521 6.58 -17.19 7.58
N CYS A 522 7.42 -18.18 7.23
CA CYS A 522 7.37 -19.50 7.85
C CYS A 522 7.92 -19.53 9.28
N LYS A 523 8.96 -18.74 9.59
CA LYS A 523 9.51 -18.68 10.96
C LYS A 523 8.45 -18.22 11.97
N PRO A 524 7.76 -17.09 11.81
CA PRO A 524 6.70 -16.68 12.75
C PRO A 524 5.45 -17.58 12.70
N ALA A 525 5.16 -18.24 11.58
CA ALA A 525 4.06 -19.19 11.50
C ALA A 525 4.36 -20.45 12.34
N ALA A 526 5.55 -21.05 12.17
CA ALA A 526 6.00 -22.18 12.96
C ALA A 526 6.08 -21.83 14.46
N ALA A 527 6.65 -20.65 14.80
CA ALA A 527 6.72 -20.17 16.18
C ALA A 527 5.33 -20.07 16.82
N SER A 528 4.33 -19.54 16.09
CA SER A 528 2.94 -19.48 16.55
C SER A 528 2.33 -20.88 16.75
N ILE A 529 2.65 -21.84 15.90
CA ILE A 529 2.20 -23.24 16.02
C ILE A 529 2.83 -23.90 17.26
N PHE A 530 4.15 -23.76 17.43
CA PHE A 530 4.86 -24.30 18.62
C PHE A 530 4.28 -23.73 19.92
N ALA A 531 4.06 -22.41 19.98
CA ALA A 531 3.44 -21.78 21.15
C ALA A 531 2.02 -22.31 21.42
N SER A 532 1.23 -22.58 20.38
CA SER A 532 -0.13 -23.10 20.52
C SER A 532 -0.20 -24.60 20.91
N LEU A 533 0.86 -25.38 20.58
CA LEU A 533 0.92 -26.80 20.86
C LEU A 533 1.69 -27.12 22.15
N TRP A 534 2.81 -26.43 22.39
CA TRP A 534 3.74 -26.79 23.47
C TRP A 534 3.85 -25.73 24.54
N ASN A 535 3.38 -24.51 24.27
CA ASN A 535 3.45 -23.35 25.16
C ASN A 535 4.84 -23.06 25.74
N GLU A 536 5.89 -23.28 24.91
CA GLU A 536 7.27 -22.98 25.28
C GLU A 536 7.51 -21.47 25.31
N SER A 537 8.47 -21.02 26.13
CA SER A 537 8.76 -19.59 26.28
C SER A 537 9.24 -18.96 24.97
N LEU A 538 8.64 -17.84 24.58
CA LEU A 538 9.02 -17.10 23.36
C LEU A 538 10.46 -16.54 23.45
N THR A 539 11.00 -16.39 24.64
CA THR A 539 12.35 -15.85 24.88
C THR A 539 13.43 -16.92 24.98
N ASP A 540 13.07 -18.20 24.84
CA ASP A 540 14.06 -19.27 24.79
C ASP A 540 14.95 -19.15 23.55
N ARG A 541 16.25 -19.52 23.68
CA ARG A 541 17.24 -19.35 22.62
C ARG A 541 16.85 -20.06 21.31
N SER A 542 16.16 -21.19 21.39
CA SER A 542 15.69 -21.97 20.23
C SER A 542 14.50 -21.32 19.50
N HIS A 543 13.72 -20.47 20.17
CA HIS A 543 12.49 -19.89 19.66
C HIS A 543 12.53 -18.36 19.45
N HIS A 544 13.40 -17.65 20.18
CA HIS A 544 13.45 -16.20 20.22
C HIS A 544 13.61 -15.54 18.83
N THR A 545 14.48 -16.09 17.97
CA THR A 545 14.74 -15.50 16.64
C THR A 545 13.74 -15.92 15.57
N LEU A 546 12.87 -16.89 15.88
CA LEU A 546 11.77 -17.31 15.01
C LEU A 546 10.58 -16.36 15.13
N GLN A 547 10.42 -15.69 16.26
CA GLN A 547 9.26 -14.85 16.56
C GLN A 547 9.17 -13.63 15.64
N ASP A 548 7.93 -13.18 15.34
CA ASP A 548 7.72 -11.82 14.82
C ASP A 548 8.33 -10.82 15.81
N THR A 549 8.83 -9.71 15.30
CA THR A 549 9.59 -8.73 16.10
C THR A 549 8.83 -8.27 17.35
N ASN A 550 7.50 -8.12 17.28
CA ASN A 550 6.69 -7.71 18.43
C ASN A 550 6.59 -8.82 19.50
N ASP A 551 6.48 -10.07 19.09
CA ASP A 551 6.48 -11.23 19.99
C ASP A 551 7.89 -11.44 20.56
N ARG A 552 8.92 -11.28 19.75
CA ARG A 552 10.33 -11.39 20.16
C ARG A 552 10.70 -10.46 21.31
N PHE A 553 10.19 -9.22 21.30
CA PHE A 553 10.48 -8.22 22.32
C PHE A 553 9.32 -7.96 23.28
N LEU A 554 8.29 -8.79 23.27
CA LEU A 554 7.15 -8.75 24.18
C LEU A 554 6.49 -7.36 24.26
N ALA A 555 6.55 -6.60 23.17
CA ALA A 555 6.06 -5.23 23.06
C ALA A 555 5.84 -4.84 21.59
N ASN A 556 4.90 -3.93 21.30
CA ASN A 556 4.74 -3.43 19.93
C ASN A 556 5.82 -2.41 19.60
N MET A 557 6.58 -2.67 18.53
CA MET A 557 7.52 -1.71 17.98
C MET A 557 6.76 -0.56 17.33
N GLN A 558 7.18 0.66 17.64
CA GLN A 558 6.61 1.92 17.19
C GLN A 558 7.56 2.65 16.25
N ARG A 559 7.13 3.79 15.70
CA ARG A 559 7.98 4.68 14.90
C ARG A 559 9.28 4.99 15.67
N GLY A 560 10.40 5.10 14.96
CA GLY A 560 11.72 5.33 15.57
C GLY A 560 12.33 4.13 16.30
N GLY A 561 11.67 2.97 16.28
CA GLY A 561 12.16 1.76 16.98
C GLY A 561 11.89 1.77 18.48
N LEU A 562 10.98 2.64 18.95
CA LEU A 562 10.45 2.67 20.31
C LEU A 562 9.44 1.54 20.53
N TYR A 563 9.00 1.36 21.78
CA TYR A 563 8.06 0.30 22.16
C TYR A 563 6.90 0.83 23.01
N SER A 564 5.75 0.13 22.91
CA SER A 564 4.64 0.31 23.84
C SER A 564 4.75 -0.69 25.00
N VAL A 565 4.37 -0.26 26.19
CA VAL A 565 4.19 -1.11 27.37
C VAL A 565 2.72 -1.09 27.75
N ILE A 566 2.09 -2.26 27.76
CA ILE A 566 0.66 -2.37 27.92
C ILE A 566 0.38 -3.42 29.02
N PRO A 567 0.22 -2.97 30.27
CA PRO A 567 -0.15 -3.84 31.39
C PRO A 567 -1.58 -4.36 31.24
N ARG A 568 -1.85 -5.52 31.80
CA ARG A 568 -3.19 -6.11 31.79
C ARG A 568 -4.12 -5.37 32.75
N VAL A 569 -5.31 -5.06 32.26
CA VAL A 569 -6.42 -4.48 33.01
C VAL A 569 -7.65 -5.31 32.66
N PRO A 570 -7.87 -6.46 33.36
CA PRO A 570 -8.91 -7.41 33.00
C PRO A 570 -10.30 -6.78 33.06
N GLY A 571 -11.11 -7.01 32.03
CA GLY A 571 -12.44 -6.44 31.91
C GLY A 571 -12.50 -4.91 31.92
N GLY A 572 -11.38 -4.21 31.90
CA GLY A 572 -11.29 -2.75 32.04
C GLY A 572 -11.39 -2.27 33.51
N GLU A 573 -11.36 -3.17 34.47
CA GLU A 573 -11.43 -2.85 35.93
C GLU A 573 -10.01 -2.62 36.48
N ILE A 574 -9.79 -1.50 37.16
CA ILE A 574 -8.49 -1.12 37.72
C ILE A 574 -8.67 -0.50 39.12
N THR A 575 -7.83 -0.90 40.09
CA THR A 575 -7.84 -0.30 41.42
C THR A 575 -7.13 1.06 41.44
N PRO A 576 -7.48 1.96 42.42
CA PRO A 576 -6.79 3.24 42.54
C PRO A 576 -5.27 3.10 42.72
N GLU A 577 -4.78 2.10 43.48
CA GLU A 577 -3.35 1.85 43.69
C GLU A 577 -2.63 1.47 42.41
N LYS A 578 -3.22 0.60 41.60
CA LYS A 578 -2.71 0.24 40.26
C LYS A 578 -2.68 1.45 39.34
N LEU A 579 -3.71 2.30 39.36
CA LEU A 579 -3.75 3.51 38.54
C LEU A 579 -2.64 4.49 38.94
N ILE A 580 -2.38 4.67 40.25
CA ILE A 580 -1.26 5.47 40.77
C ILE A 580 0.08 4.88 40.29
N CYS A 581 0.26 3.56 40.41
CA CYS A 581 1.47 2.87 39.94
C CYS A 581 1.75 3.17 38.48
N LEU A 582 0.77 3.07 37.57
CA LEU A 582 0.91 3.42 36.17
C LEU A 582 1.38 4.87 35.97
N GLY A 583 0.79 5.81 36.71
CA GLY A 583 1.15 7.22 36.65
C GLY A 583 2.61 7.48 37.10
N VAL A 584 3.04 6.82 38.19
CA VAL A 584 4.41 6.93 38.72
C VAL A 584 5.43 6.37 37.72
N VAL A 585 5.18 5.16 37.21
CA VAL A 585 6.06 4.51 36.23
C VAL A 585 6.13 5.34 34.95
N ALA A 586 4.99 5.78 34.43
CA ALA A 586 4.96 6.62 33.23
C ALA A 586 5.77 7.91 33.39
N LYS A 587 5.62 8.60 34.54
CA LYS A 587 6.36 9.82 34.85
C LYS A 587 7.88 9.55 34.95
N LYS A 588 8.27 8.47 35.63
CA LYS A 588 9.68 8.11 35.85
C LYS A 588 10.42 7.85 34.54
N TYR A 589 9.79 7.17 33.58
CA TYR A 589 10.42 6.79 32.30
C TYR A 589 10.04 7.74 31.14
N GLY A 590 9.31 8.84 31.39
CA GLY A 590 8.91 9.82 30.39
C GLY A 590 7.97 9.23 29.33
N LEU A 591 7.10 8.28 29.72
CA LEU A 591 6.20 7.58 28.77
C LEU A 591 4.92 8.39 28.52
N TYR A 592 4.52 8.41 27.26
CA TYR A 592 3.21 8.98 26.86
C TYR A 592 2.09 8.01 27.26
N THR A 593 1.10 8.50 27.99
CA THR A 593 -0.03 7.70 28.47
C THR A 593 -1.30 7.94 27.65
N LYS A 594 -2.04 6.87 27.35
CA LYS A 594 -3.32 6.98 26.67
C LYS A 594 -4.27 5.85 27.08
N ILE A 595 -5.51 6.22 27.41
CA ILE A 595 -6.62 5.26 27.49
C ILE A 595 -7.02 4.92 26.06
N THR A 596 -7.01 3.65 25.72
CA THR A 596 -7.30 3.16 24.38
C THR A 596 -8.65 2.46 24.30
N GLY A 597 -9.16 2.22 23.09
CA GLY A 597 -10.44 1.52 22.88
C GLY A 597 -10.50 0.08 23.40
N GLY A 598 -9.40 -0.45 23.95
CA GLY A 598 -9.34 -1.74 24.64
C GLY A 598 -9.64 -1.67 26.13
N GLN A 599 -10.10 -0.54 26.65
CA GLN A 599 -10.37 -0.31 28.09
C GLN A 599 -9.13 -0.54 28.98
N ARG A 600 -7.97 -0.08 28.54
CA ARG A 600 -6.70 -0.19 29.26
C ARG A 600 -5.89 1.07 29.06
N VAL A 601 -4.90 1.28 29.92
CA VAL A 601 -3.93 2.38 29.81
C VAL A 601 -2.69 1.87 29.10
N ASP A 602 -2.44 2.39 27.89
CA ASP A 602 -1.26 2.06 27.10
C ASP A 602 -0.18 3.12 27.36
N LEU A 603 1.06 2.68 27.60
CA LEU A 603 2.25 3.50 27.80
C LEU A 603 3.11 3.42 26.53
N PHE A 604 3.50 4.57 25.95
CA PHE A 604 4.22 4.64 24.69
C PHE A 604 5.57 5.34 24.85
N GLY A 605 6.52 4.98 23.99
CA GLY A 605 7.81 5.66 23.88
C GLY A 605 8.97 5.01 24.64
N ALA A 606 8.79 3.79 25.19
CA ALA A 606 9.85 3.07 25.85
C ALA A 606 10.98 2.69 24.88
N GLN A 607 12.22 2.83 25.29
CA GLN A 607 13.37 2.29 24.59
C GLN A 607 13.58 0.81 24.93
N LEU A 608 14.20 0.03 24.04
CA LEU A 608 14.39 -1.41 24.22
C LEU A 608 14.98 -1.77 25.57
N HIS A 609 16.08 -1.10 25.96
CA HIS A 609 16.79 -1.37 27.20
C HIS A 609 16.03 -0.99 28.49
N GLN A 610 14.98 -0.16 28.36
CA GLN A 610 14.14 0.25 29.49
C GLN A 610 13.05 -0.79 29.80
N LEU A 611 12.68 -1.63 28.83
CA LEU A 611 11.53 -2.55 28.96
C LEU A 611 11.61 -3.45 30.21
N PRO A 612 12.72 -4.17 30.51
CA PRO A 612 12.76 -5.04 31.68
C PRO A 612 12.62 -4.26 32.99
N ASN A 613 13.18 -3.05 33.09
CA ASN A 613 13.08 -2.23 34.30
C ASN A 613 11.65 -1.71 34.52
N ILE A 614 10.98 -1.29 33.42
CA ILE A 614 9.58 -0.87 33.46
C ILE A 614 8.68 -2.04 33.88
N TRP A 615 8.90 -3.24 33.33
CA TRP A 615 8.14 -4.44 33.70
C TRP A 615 8.34 -4.84 35.16
N GLU A 616 9.55 -4.75 35.66
CA GLU A 616 9.89 -5.07 37.06
C GLU A 616 9.05 -4.20 38.03
N GLU A 617 8.99 -2.88 37.78
CA GLU A 617 8.19 -1.97 38.60
C GLU A 617 6.67 -2.19 38.47
N LEU A 618 6.20 -2.49 37.24
CA LEU A 618 4.79 -2.80 37.02
C LEU A 618 4.39 -4.13 37.67
N ILE A 619 5.26 -5.15 37.63
CA ILE A 619 5.02 -6.44 38.29
C ILE A 619 4.99 -6.25 39.81
N ALA A 620 5.89 -5.43 40.37
CA ALA A 620 5.87 -5.07 41.81
C ALA A 620 4.56 -4.33 42.19
N GLY A 621 3.97 -3.57 41.27
CA GLY A 621 2.65 -2.93 41.40
C GLY A 621 1.46 -3.87 41.15
N GLY A 622 1.67 -5.17 41.00
CA GLY A 622 0.63 -6.18 40.82
C GLY A 622 0.10 -6.29 39.38
N PHE A 623 0.87 -5.83 38.38
CA PHE A 623 0.52 -6.02 36.95
C PHE A 623 1.23 -7.25 36.37
N GLU A 624 0.71 -7.68 35.22
CA GLU A 624 1.33 -8.65 34.31
C GLU A 624 1.26 -8.15 32.88
N SER A 625 1.87 -8.89 31.94
CA SER A 625 1.76 -8.60 30.50
C SER A 625 0.31 -8.58 30.03
N GLY A 626 -0.10 -7.51 29.38
CA GLY A 626 -1.40 -7.44 28.70
C GLY A 626 -1.43 -8.13 27.35
N HIS A 627 -0.32 -8.80 26.93
CA HIS A 627 -0.17 -9.51 25.65
C HIS A 627 -0.65 -8.69 24.43
N ALA A 628 -0.61 -7.35 24.54
CA ALA A 628 -1.08 -6.44 23.49
C ALA A 628 -0.09 -6.29 22.33
N TYR A 629 0.70 -7.30 22.08
CA TYR A 629 1.67 -7.43 20.98
C TYR A 629 1.45 -8.78 20.26
N GLY A 630 2.00 -8.90 19.07
CA GLY A 630 1.92 -10.14 18.31
C GLY A 630 0.49 -10.66 18.05
N LYS A 631 0.37 -11.96 17.99
CA LYS A 631 -0.83 -12.71 17.63
C LYS A 631 -1.43 -13.39 18.86
N ALA A 632 -1.95 -12.61 19.81
CA ALA A 632 -2.48 -13.10 21.10
C ALA A 632 -3.85 -12.51 21.40
N LEU A 633 -4.47 -13.00 22.47
CA LEU A 633 -5.63 -12.35 23.08
C LEU A 633 -5.24 -10.97 23.59
N ARG A 634 -5.97 -9.94 23.16
CA ARG A 634 -5.66 -8.53 23.45
C ARG A 634 -6.36 -8.01 24.70
N THR A 635 -7.68 -8.22 24.79
CA THR A 635 -8.52 -7.73 25.86
C THR A 635 -9.92 -8.29 25.71
N ILE A 636 -10.61 -8.41 26.83
CA ILE A 636 -12.06 -8.63 26.89
C ILE A 636 -12.68 -7.37 27.51
N LYS A 637 -13.43 -6.62 26.72
CA LYS A 637 -14.13 -5.42 27.19
C LYS A 637 -15.33 -5.80 28.05
N SER A 638 -15.67 -4.96 29.02
CA SER A 638 -16.94 -5.07 29.75
C SER A 638 -17.75 -3.78 29.65
N CYS A 639 -19.03 -3.84 29.93
CA CYS A 639 -19.80 -2.67 30.39
C CYS A 639 -19.73 -2.57 31.91
N VAL A 640 -20.37 -1.59 32.49
CA VAL A 640 -20.31 -1.35 33.97
C VAL A 640 -21.10 -2.39 34.85
N GLY A 641 -21.73 -3.35 34.20
CA GLY A 641 -22.40 -4.48 34.89
C GLY A 641 -23.64 -4.12 35.65
N THR A 642 -24.17 -5.12 36.39
CA THR A 642 -25.41 -5.01 37.18
C THR A 642 -25.26 -4.11 38.40
N THR A 643 -24.07 -4.02 38.99
CA THR A 643 -23.82 -3.21 40.18
C THR A 643 -24.06 -1.72 39.95
N TRP A 644 -23.69 -1.20 38.77
CA TRP A 644 -23.73 0.23 38.46
C TRP A 644 -24.78 0.61 37.42
N CYS A 645 -25.30 -0.36 36.65
CA CYS A 645 -26.25 -0.09 35.58
C CYS A 645 -27.63 -0.67 35.91
N ARG A 646 -28.63 0.21 35.93
CA ARG A 646 -30.06 -0.18 36.17
C ARG A 646 -30.65 -1.13 35.10
N TYR A 647 -29.98 -1.30 33.97
CA TYR A 647 -30.42 -2.16 32.88
C TYR A 647 -29.62 -3.47 32.76
N GLY A 648 -28.58 -3.63 33.56
CA GLY A 648 -27.80 -4.85 33.60
C GLY A 648 -28.64 -6.03 34.09
N VAL A 649 -28.57 -7.16 33.39
CA VAL A 649 -29.29 -8.39 33.75
C VAL A 649 -28.36 -9.51 34.24
N GLN A 650 -27.07 -9.45 33.89
CA GLN A 650 -26.02 -10.37 34.35
C GLN A 650 -24.74 -9.59 34.69
N ASP A 651 -23.83 -10.18 35.46
CA ASP A 651 -22.52 -9.60 35.79
C ASP A 651 -21.55 -9.66 34.63
N SER A 652 -21.48 -8.57 33.85
CA SER A 652 -20.57 -8.46 32.70
C SER A 652 -19.13 -8.18 33.11
N VAL A 653 -18.87 -7.57 34.26
CA VAL A 653 -17.52 -7.24 34.72
C VAL A 653 -16.81 -8.50 35.22
N GLY A 654 -17.42 -9.21 36.18
CA GLY A 654 -16.87 -10.43 36.72
C GLY A 654 -16.66 -11.49 35.66
N PHE A 655 -17.61 -11.66 34.72
CA PHE A 655 -17.48 -12.64 33.65
C PHE A 655 -16.43 -12.21 32.62
N ALA A 656 -16.30 -10.93 32.28
CA ALA A 656 -15.24 -10.46 31.39
C ALA A 656 -13.83 -10.69 31.99
N VAL A 657 -13.70 -10.46 33.31
CA VAL A 657 -12.44 -10.75 34.02
C VAL A 657 -12.10 -12.25 33.94
N ARG A 658 -13.07 -13.14 34.25
CA ARG A 658 -12.89 -14.60 34.13
C ARG A 658 -12.47 -15.03 32.70
N VAL A 659 -13.14 -14.52 31.69
CA VAL A 659 -12.83 -14.84 30.28
C VAL A 659 -11.42 -14.34 29.92
N GLU A 660 -11.05 -13.12 30.31
CA GLU A 660 -9.73 -12.56 30.00
C GLU A 660 -8.60 -13.32 30.72
N GLU A 661 -8.79 -13.66 32.00
CA GLU A 661 -7.81 -14.41 32.78
C GLU A 661 -7.64 -15.84 32.29
N ARG A 662 -8.73 -16.50 31.85
CA ARG A 662 -8.66 -17.85 31.30
C ARG A 662 -7.81 -17.92 30.03
N TYR A 663 -7.99 -16.96 29.12
CA TYR A 663 -7.34 -16.99 27.79
C TYR A 663 -6.11 -16.09 27.66
N ARG A 664 -5.58 -15.57 28.78
CA ARG A 664 -4.36 -14.76 28.78
C ARG A 664 -3.16 -15.54 28.23
N GLY A 665 -2.35 -14.90 27.41
CA GLY A 665 -1.15 -15.50 26.81
C GLY A 665 -1.40 -16.44 25.64
N ILE A 666 -2.66 -16.79 25.29
CA ILE A 666 -2.95 -17.69 24.17
C ILE A 666 -2.49 -17.08 22.85
N ARG A 667 -1.73 -17.85 22.08
CA ARG A 667 -1.29 -17.50 20.72
C ARG A 667 -2.28 -18.05 19.69
N ALA A 668 -2.58 -17.25 18.69
CA ALA A 668 -3.55 -17.56 17.63
C ALA A 668 -3.01 -17.15 16.26
N PRO A 669 -3.60 -17.59 15.14
CA PRO A 669 -3.19 -17.16 13.79
C PRO A 669 -3.20 -15.65 13.59
N HIS A 670 -4.10 -14.94 14.29
CA HIS A 670 -4.17 -13.48 14.35
C HIS A 670 -4.55 -13.00 15.75
N LYS A 671 -4.43 -11.68 16.01
CA LYS A 671 -4.88 -11.09 17.28
C LYS A 671 -6.38 -11.34 17.49
N VAL A 672 -6.78 -11.63 18.73
CA VAL A 672 -8.15 -11.89 19.15
C VAL A 672 -8.61 -10.81 20.11
N LYS A 673 -9.87 -10.43 20.04
CA LYS A 673 -10.54 -9.47 20.94
C LYS A 673 -11.91 -10.00 21.33
N GLY A 674 -12.31 -9.75 22.57
CA GLY A 674 -13.64 -10.09 23.03
C GLY A 674 -14.34 -8.95 23.77
N ALA A 675 -15.61 -9.19 24.09
CA ALA A 675 -16.38 -8.28 24.94
C ALA A 675 -17.57 -8.99 25.61
N VAL A 676 -17.96 -8.51 26.79
CA VAL A 676 -19.12 -8.97 27.56
C VAL A 676 -20.02 -7.78 27.83
N SER A 677 -21.24 -7.80 27.31
CA SER A 677 -22.29 -6.80 27.55
C SER A 677 -23.31 -7.33 28.55
N GLY A 678 -23.57 -6.60 29.62
CA GLY A 678 -24.48 -6.97 30.73
C GLY A 678 -25.96 -6.91 30.36
N CYS A 679 -26.34 -6.57 29.16
CA CYS A 679 -27.70 -6.59 28.61
C CYS A 679 -27.68 -6.37 27.06
N VAL A 680 -28.85 -6.49 26.45
CA VAL A 680 -29.07 -6.33 24.99
C VAL A 680 -28.79 -4.92 24.42
N ARG A 681 -28.50 -3.92 25.29
CA ARG A 681 -28.06 -2.58 24.85
C ARG A 681 -26.61 -2.57 24.28
N GLU A 682 -25.87 -3.61 24.56
CA GLU A 682 -24.62 -3.92 23.85
C GLU A 682 -23.51 -2.85 24.01
N CYS A 683 -23.42 -2.24 25.21
CA CYS A 683 -22.50 -1.13 25.51
C CYS A 683 -20.99 -1.51 25.42
N ALA A 684 -20.63 -2.80 25.49
CA ALA A 684 -19.27 -3.29 25.33
C ALA A 684 -18.89 -3.58 23.87
N GLU A 685 -19.78 -3.37 22.90
CA GLU A 685 -19.59 -3.63 21.46
C GLU A 685 -19.24 -5.10 21.15
N ALA A 686 -19.93 -6.05 21.77
CA ALA A 686 -19.66 -7.48 21.71
C ALA A 686 -19.78 -8.03 20.27
N GLN A 687 -20.78 -7.58 19.49
CA GLN A 687 -20.99 -8.04 18.11
C GLN A 687 -19.91 -7.55 17.11
N SER A 688 -19.03 -6.67 17.54
CA SER A 688 -17.90 -6.24 16.72
C SER A 688 -16.57 -6.93 17.07
N LYS A 689 -16.61 -8.02 17.82
CA LYS A 689 -15.44 -8.72 18.36
C LYS A 689 -15.34 -10.16 17.82
N ASP A 690 -14.16 -10.74 17.95
CA ASP A 690 -13.90 -12.14 17.59
C ASP A 690 -14.74 -13.11 18.44
N ILE A 691 -14.94 -12.77 19.72
CA ILE A 691 -15.96 -13.36 20.62
C ILE A 691 -16.77 -12.26 21.30
N GLY A 692 -18.06 -12.43 21.39
CA GLY A 692 -18.98 -11.49 22.02
C GLY A 692 -20.01 -12.19 22.89
N LEU A 693 -20.16 -11.76 24.12
CA LEU A 693 -21.16 -12.27 25.06
C LEU A 693 -22.15 -11.14 25.35
N ILE A 694 -23.43 -11.40 25.11
CA ILE A 694 -24.52 -10.47 25.44
C ILE A 694 -25.46 -11.13 26.44
N ALA A 695 -25.58 -10.52 27.61
CA ALA A 695 -26.43 -11.02 28.68
C ALA A 695 -27.92 -10.87 28.35
N THR A 696 -28.67 -11.91 28.71
CA THR A 696 -30.13 -11.98 28.72
C THR A 696 -30.61 -12.37 30.09
N GLU A 697 -31.91 -12.37 30.33
CA GLU A 697 -32.50 -12.80 31.62
C GLU A 697 -32.19 -14.28 31.93
N THR A 698 -31.95 -15.11 30.91
CA THR A 698 -31.73 -16.56 31.03
C THR A 698 -30.29 -17.00 30.94
N GLY A 699 -29.32 -16.06 30.81
CA GLY A 699 -27.89 -16.37 30.64
C GLY A 699 -27.22 -15.47 29.60
N TYR A 700 -26.30 -15.99 28.83
CA TYR A 700 -25.55 -15.26 27.83
C TYR A 700 -25.77 -15.82 26.40
N ASN A 701 -25.92 -14.93 25.45
CA ASN A 701 -25.83 -15.28 24.05
C ASN A 701 -24.37 -15.13 23.61
N LEU A 702 -23.78 -16.18 23.02
CA LEU A 702 -22.42 -16.19 22.49
C LEU A 702 -22.43 -15.89 21.00
N TYR A 703 -21.78 -14.80 20.63
CA TYR A 703 -21.54 -14.38 19.26
C TYR A 703 -20.06 -14.57 18.89
N VAL A 704 -19.77 -14.96 17.66
CA VAL A 704 -18.40 -15.21 17.20
C VAL A 704 -18.12 -14.57 15.83
N CYS A 705 -16.85 -14.38 15.52
CA CYS A 705 -16.37 -13.95 14.19
C CYS A 705 -16.77 -12.53 13.79
N GLY A 706 -16.97 -11.61 14.73
CA GLY A 706 -17.17 -10.20 14.46
C GLY A 706 -15.85 -9.45 14.17
N ASN A 707 -15.95 -8.32 13.49
CA ASN A 707 -14.81 -7.45 13.18
C ASN A 707 -15.22 -5.98 13.15
N GLY A 708 -14.63 -5.15 14.01
CA GLY A 708 -14.78 -3.68 14.01
C GLY A 708 -13.64 -2.96 13.28
N GLY A 709 -12.93 -3.60 12.34
CA GLY A 709 -11.82 -3.04 11.56
C GLY A 709 -12.26 -2.40 10.23
N ALA A 710 -11.32 -2.29 9.29
CA ALA A 710 -11.52 -1.67 7.96
C ALA A 710 -12.61 -2.37 7.10
N LYS A 711 -12.87 -3.65 7.35
CA LYS A 711 -14.02 -4.37 6.82
C LYS A 711 -14.88 -4.80 8.02
N PRO A 712 -15.84 -3.98 8.47
CA PRO A 712 -16.66 -4.30 9.61
C PRO A 712 -17.60 -5.47 9.30
N ARG A 713 -17.77 -6.35 10.29
CA ARG A 713 -18.67 -7.48 10.21
C ARG A 713 -19.32 -7.70 11.56
N HIS A 714 -20.64 -7.85 11.61
CA HIS A 714 -21.33 -8.30 12.82
C HIS A 714 -20.98 -9.76 13.10
N ALA A 715 -20.80 -10.08 14.38
CA ALA A 715 -20.59 -11.45 14.83
C ALA A 715 -21.86 -12.28 14.67
N ASP A 716 -21.70 -13.56 14.31
CA ASP A 716 -22.82 -14.50 14.20
C ASP A 716 -23.16 -15.10 15.58
N LEU A 717 -24.44 -15.31 15.83
CA LEU A 717 -24.89 -16.02 17.04
C LEU A 717 -24.50 -17.50 16.94
N LEU A 718 -23.60 -17.96 17.81
CA LEU A 718 -23.21 -19.36 17.89
C LEU A 718 -24.20 -20.18 18.73
N ALA A 719 -24.52 -19.68 19.93
CA ALA A 719 -25.47 -20.31 20.85
C ALA A 719 -26.12 -19.27 21.78
N ALA A 720 -27.32 -19.55 22.27
CA ALA A 720 -28.13 -18.63 23.07
C ALA A 720 -28.42 -19.19 24.46
N SER A 721 -28.68 -18.31 25.41
CA SER A 721 -29.13 -18.63 26.80
C SER A 721 -28.16 -19.56 27.52
N LEU A 722 -26.87 -19.36 27.39
CA LEU A 722 -25.81 -20.16 28.00
C LEU A 722 -25.55 -19.69 29.45
N ASP A 723 -25.36 -20.62 30.38
CA ASP A 723 -24.65 -20.34 31.62
C ASP A 723 -23.17 -20.05 31.37
N GLU A 724 -22.45 -19.47 32.32
CA GLU A 724 -21.05 -19.06 32.19
C GLU A 724 -20.11 -20.24 31.87
N GLU A 725 -20.32 -21.40 32.49
CA GLU A 725 -19.47 -22.57 32.31
C GLU A 725 -19.63 -23.16 30.91
N THR A 726 -20.87 -23.24 30.41
CA THR A 726 -21.16 -23.70 29.06
C THR A 726 -20.61 -22.71 28.01
N ALA A 727 -20.73 -21.40 28.27
CA ALA A 727 -20.17 -20.38 27.41
C ALA A 727 -18.64 -20.50 27.32
N LEU A 728 -17.96 -20.71 28.47
CA LEU A 728 -16.49 -20.94 28.46
C LEU A 728 -16.11 -22.20 27.68
N ARG A 729 -16.82 -23.32 27.84
CA ARG A 729 -16.55 -24.54 27.04
C ARG A 729 -16.69 -24.30 25.56
N TYR A 730 -17.72 -23.58 25.11
CA TYR A 730 -17.88 -23.28 23.69
C TYR A 730 -16.80 -22.30 23.18
N ILE A 731 -16.32 -21.38 24.00
CA ILE A 731 -15.19 -20.51 23.66
C ILE A 731 -13.88 -21.30 23.59
N ASP A 732 -13.65 -22.26 24.51
CA ASP A 732 -12.49 -23.19 24.46
C ASP A 732 -12.43 -23.92 23.11
N ARG A 733 -13.53 -24.56 22.73
CA ARG A 733 -13.69 -25.30 21.48
C ARG A 733 -13.48 -24.37 20.27
N PHE A 734 -14.12 -23.21 20.28
CA PHE A 734 -14.03 -22.21 19.21
C PHE A 734 -12.58 -21.75 18.98
N PHE A 735 -11.89 -21.35 20.05
CA PHE A 735 -10.51 -20.90 19.90
C PHE A 735 -9.57 -22.01 19.41
N MET A 736 -9.68 -23.22 19.99
CA MET A 736 -8.79 -24.31 19.59
C MET A 736 -9.09 -24.79 18.17
N TYR A 737 -10.34 -24.79 17.74
CA TYR A 737 -10.71 -25.10 16.36
C TYR A 737 -10.19 -24.04 15.38
N TYR A 738 -10.37 -22.75 15.70
CA TYR A 738 -9.81 -21.65 14.92
C TYR A 738 -8.27 -21.71 14.85
N ILE A 739 -7.58 -21.96 15.96
CA ILE A 739 -6.12 -22.06 16.02
C ILE A 739 -5.61 -23.21 15.15
N SER A 740 -6.34 -24.32 15.10
CA SER A 740 -5.95 -25.52 14.35
C SER A 740 -6.19 -25.36 12.84
N THR A 741 -7.29 -24.73 12.43
CA THR A 741 -7.79 -24.75 11.06
C THR A 741 -7.60 -23.46 10.27
N ALA A 742 -7.40 -22.31 10.95
CA ALA A 742 -7.23 -21.05 10.23
C ALA A 742 -5.84 -20.92 9.60
N ASP A 743 -5.78 -20.36 8.40
CA ASP A 743 -4.52 -20.07 7.73
C ASP A 743 -3.78 -18.88 8.38
N LYS A 744 -2.54 -18.65 7.93
CA LYS A 744 -1.68 -17.56 8.46
C LYS A 744 -2.35 -16.20 8.35
N LEU A 745 -2.23 -15.41 9.41
CA LEU A 745 -2.74 -14.02 9.50
C LEU A 745 -4.24 -13.86 9.21
N THR A 746 -5.00 -14.96 9.19
CA THR A 746 -6.43 -14.95 8.93
C THR A 746 -7.21 -14.59 10.19
N ARG A 747 -8.02 -13.52 10.14
CA ARG A 747 -8.95 -13.13 11.23
C ARG A 747 -10.12 -14.11 11.29
N THR A 748 -10.72 -14.27 12.47
CA THR A 748 -11.92 -15.09 12.68
C THR A 748 -13.05 -14.73 11.70
N ALA A 749 -13.26 -13.44 11.41
CA ALA A 749 -14.25 -12.95 10.46
C ALA A 749 -14.00 -13.45 9.02
N VAL A 750 -12.75 -13.46 8.56
CA VAL A 750 -12.38 -13.99 7.23
C VAL A 750 -12.41 -15.51 7.22
N TRP A 751 -11.95 -16.13 8.31
CA TRP A 751 -11.95 -17.59 8.46
C TRP A 751 -13.36 -18.19 8.34
N ILE A 752 -14.36 -17.58 9.00
CA ILE A 752 -15.76 -18.06 8.92
C ILE A 752 -16.37 -17.84 7.53
N GLU A 753 -15.99 -16.76 6.82
CA GLU A 753 -16.43 -16.48 5.45
C GLU A 753 -15.85 -17.49 4.44
N GLN A 754 -14.66 -18.04 4.72
CA GLN A 754 -14.01 -19.06 3.91
C GLN A 754 -14.45 -20.49 4.26
N MET A 755 -15.13 -20.67 5.39
CA MET A 755 -15.59 -21.99 5.86
C MET A 755 -16.84 -22.42 5.09
N GLU A 756 -16.78 -23.55 4.43
CA GLU A 756 -17.95 -24.15 3.79
C GLU A 756 -19.05 -24.43 4.84
N GLY A 757 -20.27 -23.95 4.59
CA GLY A 757 -21.37 -24.00 5.55
C GLY A 757 -21.35 -22.94 6.64
N GLY A 758 -20.30 -22.10 6.72
CA GLY A 758 -20.23 -20.93 7.60
C GLY A 758 -20.56 -21.21 9.06
N ILE A 759 -21.42 -20.36 9.67
CA ILE A 759 -21.81 -20.47 11.08
C ILE A 759 -22.56 -21.78 11.40
N GLU A 760 -23.31 -22.32 10.47
CA GLU A 760 -24.03 -23.60 10.70
C GLU A 760 -23.02 -24.75 10.82
N ARG A 761 -22.01 -24.77 9.97
CA ARG A 761 -20.93 -25.75 10.09
C ARG A 761 -20.18 -25.60 11.41
N LEU A 762 -19.95 -24.37 11.84
CA LEU A 762 -19.28 -24.10 13.12
C LEU A 762 -20.15 -24.58 14.33
N ARG A 763 -21.48 -24.44 14.28
CA ARG A 763 -22.40 -24.98 15.28
C ARG A 763 -22.33 -26.50 15.35
N GLU A 764 -22.34 -27.17 14.18
CA GLU A 764 -22.21 -28.61 14.11
C GLU A 764 -20.93 -29.11 14.81
N VAL A 765 -19.82 -28.37 14.66
CA VAL A 765 -18.54 -28.76 15.26
C VAL A 765 -18.51 -28.41 16.76
N ILE A 766 -18.85 -27.19 17.13
CA ILE A 766 -18.61 -26.64 18.48
C ILE A 766 -19.73 -27.02 19.46
N VAL A 767 -20.99 -26.96 19.00
CA VAL A 767 -22.16 -27.17 19.87
C VAL A 767 -22.63 -28.61 19.83
N GLU A 768 -22.74 -29.19 18.62
CA GLU A 768 -23.30 -30.53 18.42
C GLU A 768 -22.24 -31.65 18.42
N ASP A 769 -20.95 -31.30 18.38
CA ASP A 769 -19.81 -32.23 18.35
C ASP A 769 -19.91 -33.30 17.25
N LYS A 770 -20.39 -32.92 16.07
CA LYS A 770 -20.53 -33.89 14.95
C LYS A 770 -19.23 -34.51 14.48
N LEU A 771 -18.09 -33.89 14.78
CA LEU A 771 -16.77 -34.42 14.47
C LEU A 771 -16.19 -35.31 15.58
N GLY A 772 -16.79 -35.31 16.77
CA GLY A 772 -16.30 -36.06 17.94
C GLY A 772 -14.94 -35.55 18.46
N ILE A 773 -14.63 -34.25 18.31
CA ILE A 773 -13.32 -33.66 18.67
C ILE A 773 -13.40 -32.70 19.86
N CYS A 774 -14.57 -32.39 20.37
CA CYS A 774 -14.76 -31.35 21.38
C CYS A 774 -13.98 -31.60 22.67
N GLU A 775 -13.90 -32.85 23.12
CA GLU A 775 -13.12 -33.21 24.31
C GLU A 775 -11.61 -32.94 24.10
N GLU A 776 -11.08 -33.29 22.93
CA GLU A 776 -9.68 -32.98 22.60
C GLU A 776 -9.42 -31.46 22.57
N LEU A 777 -10.35 -30.68 21.98
CA LEU A 777 -10.22 -29.22 21.95
C LEU A 777 -10.20 -28.61 23.35
N GLU A 778 -11.09 -29.06 24.24
CA GLU A 778 -11.15 -28.64 25.64
C GLU A 778 -9.87 -29.04 26.42
N GLN A 779 -9.39 -30.25 26.27
CA GLN A 779 -8.14 -30.71 26.91
C GLN A 779 -6.93 -29.89 26.46
N ARG A 780 -6.83 -29.57 25.18
CA ARG A 780 -5.76 -28.74 24.65
C ARG A 780 -5.84 -27.30 25.16
N MET A 781 -7.03 -26.72 25.23
CA MET A 781 -7.22 -25.40 25.83
C MET A 781 -6.84 -25.44 27.33
N GLN A 782 -7.28 -26.45 28.06
CA GLN A 782 -6.94 -26.58 29.48
C GLN A 782 -5.42 -26.68 29.69
N PHE A 783 -4.70 -27.44 28.84
CA PHE A 783 -3.23 -27.48 28.88
C PHE A 783 -2.59 -26.10 28.73
N LEU A 784 -3.09 -25.24 27.80
CA LEU A 784 -2.58 -23.88 27.65
C LEU A 784 -2.90 -22.99 28.84
N VAL A 785 -4.05 -23.16 29.43
CA VAL A 785 -4.47 -22.43 30.65
C VAL A 785 -3.58 -22.81 31.84
N ASP A 786 -3.36 -24.11 32.08
CA ASP A 786 -2.58 -24.61 33.21
C ASP A 786 -1.07 -24.33 33.07
N SER A 787 -0.56 -24.25 31.85
CA SER A 787 0.84 -23.97 31.55
C SER A 787 1.15 -22.48 31.35
N TYR A 788 0.19 -21.58 31.64
CA TYR A 788 0.39 -20.13 31.50
C TYR A 788 1.53 -19.60 32.37
N ARG A 789 2.33 -18.73 31.78
CA ARG A 789 3.41 -18.00 32.45
C ARG A 789 3.44 -16.54 31.95
N CYS A 790 3.72 -15.59 32.84
CA CYS A 790 3.89 -14.20 32.47
C CYS A 790 5.29 -13.99 31.86
N GLU A 791 5.38 -13.76 30.57
CA GLU A 791 6.67 -13.61 29.88
C GLU A 791 7.49 -12.40 30.39
N TRP A 792 6.84 -11.33 30.82
CA TRP A 792 7.54 -10.22 31.45
C TRP A 792 8.29 -10.65 32.73
N ARG A 793 7.64 -11.48 33.56
CA ARG A 793 8.23 -12.02 34.79
C ARG A 793 9.42 -12.95 34.49
N GLU A 794 9.27 -13.81 33.46
CA GLU A 794 10.39 -14.67 33.03
C GLU A 794 11.63 -13.87 32.61
N VAL A 795 11.44 -12.73 31.91
CA VAL A 795 12.56 -11.86 31.52
C VAL A 795 13.16 -11.12 32.72
N VAL A 796 12.33 -10.65 33.65
CA VAL A 796 12.80 -9.90 34.82
C VAL A 796 13.59 -10.81 35.77
N GLU A 797 13.17 -12.05 35.97
CA GLU A 797 13.78 -13.03 36.89
C GLU A 797 14.99 -13.74 36.30
N ASP A 798 15.17 -13.79 34.96
CA ASP A 798 16.31 -14.47 34.32
C ASP A 798 17.29 -13.46 33.70
N PRO A 799 18.54 -13.35 34.26
CA PRO A 799 19.56 -12.43 33.77
C PRO A 799 19.94 -12.68 32.29
N GLU A 800 19.91 -13.92 31.80
CA GLU A 800 20.24 -14.23 30.39
C GLU A 800 19.17 -13.72 29.45
N ARG A 801 17.90 -13.88 29.82
CA ARG A 801 16.78 -13.33 29.04
C ARG A 801 16.76 -11.80 29.07
N ARG A 802 17.12 -11.18 30.22
CA ARG A 802 17.23 -9.72 30.36
C ARG A 802 18.28 -9.14 29.41
N ARG A 803 19.37 -9.90 29.11
CA ARG A 803 20.40 -9.48 28.14
C ARG A 803 19.88 -9.30 26.72
N LEU A 804 18.80 -9.99 26.33
CA LEU A 804 18.19 -9.85 25.00
C LEU A 804 17.67 -8.43 24.73
N PHE A 805 17.45 -7.65 25.79
CA PHE A 805 16.93 -6.28 25.76
C PHE A 805 18.02 -5.21 25.81
N ARG A 806 19.31 -5.57 25.79
CA ARG A 806 20.40 -4.59 25.65
C ARG A 806 20.35 -3.94 24.27
N GLN A 807 20.62 -2.63 24.21
CA GLN A 807 20.71 -1.94 22.94
C GLN A 807 21.93 -2.38 22.13
N PHE A 808 23.10 -2.50 22.79
CA PHE A 808 24.35 -2.95 22.18
C PHE A 808 24.94 -4.12 22.96
N VAL A 809 25.57 -5.07 22.25
CA VAL A 809 26.19 -6.24 22.88
C VAL A 809 27.60 -5.94 23.36
N ASN A 810 28.27 -4.92 22.85
CA ASN A 810 29.64 -4.58 23.13
C ASN A 810 29.85 -3.41 24.11
N THR A 811 28.77 -2.75 24.54
CA THR A 811 28.84 -1.65 25.52
C THR A 811 27.52 -1.51 26.27
N ASP A 812 27.56 -0.93 27.47
CA ASP A 812 26.36 -0.56 28.25
C ASP A 812 25.87 0.86 27.94
N GLU A 813 26.56 1.62 27.08
CA GLU A 813 26.08 2.90 26.60
C GLU A 813 24.76 2.72 25.81
N THR A 814 23.96 3.77 25.79
CA THR A 814 22.70 3.80 25.05
C THR A 814 22.64 5.05 24.19
N ASP A 815 22.01 4.91 22.99
CA ASP A 815 21.81 6.00 22.05
C ASP A 815 20.33 6.21 21.82
N ALA A 816 19.87 7.46 21.87
CA ALA A 816 18.53 7.81 21.40
C ALA A 816 18.51 7.84 19.86
N GLY A 817 17.52 7.18 19.25
CA GLY A 817 17.31 7.21 17.79
C GLY A 817 16.31 8.28 17.34
N ILE A 818 15.66 8.96 18.30
CA ILE A 818 14.63 9.99 18.06
C ILE A 818 14.58 10.95 19.25
N GLU A 819 14.38 12.24 18.95
CA GLU A 819 14.17 13.27 19.97
C GLU A 819 12.72 13.20 20.51
N PHE A 820 12.54 13.57 21.79
CA PHE A 820 11.23 13.71 22.40
C PHE A 820 10.89 15.19 22.60
N VAL A 821 9.65 15.55 22.26
CA VAL A 821 9.08 16.89 22.42
C VAL A 821 7.88 16.84 23.37
N ASP A 822 7.66 17.92 24.14
CA ASP A 822 6.45 18.03 24.98
C ASP A 822 5.25 18.43 24.14
N VAL A 823 4.17 17.65 24.26
CA VAL A 823 2.86 17.97 23.65
C VAL A 823 1.76 17.70 24.68
N ARG A 824 1.05 18.73 25.06
CA ARG A 824 -0.03 18.64 26.05
C ARG A 824 0.45 18.07 27.42
N GLY A 825 1.65 18.45 27.82
CA GLY A 825 2.25 17.99 29.09
C GLY A 825 2.73 16.54 29.10
N GLN A 826 2.95 15.95 27.91
CA GLN A 826 3.45 14.59 27.77
C GLN A 826 4.57 14.53 26.73
N ALA A 827 5.61 13.74 26.99
CA ALA A 827 6.68 13.48 26.06
C ALA A 827 6.20 12.59 24.90
N ARG A 828 6.38 13.04 23.66
CA ARG A 828 6.17 12.22 22.47
C ARG A 828 7.36 12.28 21.53
N PRO A 829 7.57 11.28 20.65
CA PRO A 829 8.61 11.38 19.62
C PRO A 829 8.38 12.61 18.72
N ALA A 830 9.47 13.25 18.31
CA ALA A 830 9.44 14.28 17.29
C ALA A 830 8.76 13.77 16.02
N ASP A 831 8.10 14.65 15.28
CA ASP A 831 7.47 14.28 14.03
C ASP A 831 8.54 13.87 13.01
N TRP A 832 8.25 12.83 12.27
CA TRP A 832 9.04 12.48 11.11
C TRP A 832 8.94 13.63 10.12
N PRO A 833 10.03 14.03 9.46
CA PRO A 833 9.94 14.94 8.33
C PRO A 833 8.85 14.43 7.39
N ALA A 834 7.93 15.30 6.99
CA ALA A 834 6.79 14.95 6.14
C ALA A 834 7.27 14.29 4.83
N ASP A 835 8.42 14.70 4.36
CA ASP A 835 9.12 14.19 3.20
C ASP A 835 10.40 13.56 3.71
N GLY A 836 10.59 12.29 3.47
CA GLY A 836 11.85 11.61 3.77
C GLY A 836 13.01 12.26 2.99
N VAL A 837 13.36 13.50 3.34
CA VAL A 837 14.59 14.14 2.87
C VAL A 837 15.71 13.28 3.41
N MET A 838 16.23 12.45 2.54
CA MET A 838 17.47 11.72 2.81
C MET A 838 18.54 12.77 3.09
N LEU A 839 19.26 12.64 4.20
CA LEU A 839 20.45 13.47 4.44
C LEU A 839 21.41 13.45 3.24
N SER A 840 21.41 12.34 2.47
CA SER A 840 22.10 12.22 1.17
C SER A 840 21.71 13.29 0.15
N ASP A 841 20.50 13.85 0.23
CA ASP A 841 19.93 14.76 -0.77
C ASP A 841 20.03 16.23 -0.34
N ILE A 842 20.51 16.52 0.86
CA ILE A 842 20.76 17.89 1.32
C ILE A 842 21.86 18.51 0.47
N LYS A 843 21.51 19.58 -0.25
CA LYS A 843 22.48 20.38 -1.01
C LYS A 843 23.35 21.19 -0.07
N LEU A 844 24.63 20.95 -0.14
CA LEU A 844 25.66 21.76 0.53
C LEU A 844 25.76 23.14 -0.19
N PRO A 845 26.29 24.19 0.49
CA PRO A 845 26.46 25.52 -0.10
C PRO A 845 27.27 25.56 -1.42
N ASN A 846 28.04 24.53 -1.71
CA ASN A 846 28.81 24.35 -2.95
C ASN A 846 28.03 23.64 -4.07
N GLY A 847 26.72 23.39 -3.91
CA GLY A 847 25.86 22.75 -4.89
C GLY A 847 25.95 21.23 -5.02
N THR A 848 26.81 20.56 -4.24
CA THR A 848 26.88 19.08 -4.15
C THR A 848 25.89 18.57 -3.10
N THR A 849 25.38 17.35 -3.27
CA THR A 849 24.57 16.70 -2.21
C THR A 849 25.46 16.08 -1.16
N LEU A 850 24.97 15.96 0.08
CA LEU A 850 25.69 15.30 1.17
C LEU A 850 26.08 13.86 0.80
N GLY A 851 25.25 13.15 0.05
CA GLY A 851 25.55 11.84 -0.51
C GLY A 851 26.70 11.86 -1.53
N GLN A 852 26.76 12.87 -2.39
CA GLN A 852 27.86 13.06 -3.35
C GLN A 852 29.15 13.54 -2.68
N ALA A 853 29.03 14.37 -1.63
CA ALA A 853 30.18 14.76 -0.82
C ALA A 853 30.74 13.57 -0.03
N ALA A 854 29.87 12.73 0.48
CA ALA A 854 30.24 11.50 1.20
C ALA A 854 30.84 10.42 0.26
N SER A 855 30.38 10.36 -1.01
CA SER A 855 30.99 9.48 -2.02
C SER A 855 32.35 9.98 -2.53
N LYS A 856 32.60 11.28 -2.42
CA LYS A 856 33.88 11.95 -2.69
C LYS A 856 34.72 12.19 -1.45
N GLY A 857 34.55 11.37 -0.39
CA GLY A 857 35.34 11.46 0.84
C GLY A 857 36.84 11.60 0.58
N PRO A 858 37.61 12.09 1.56
CA PRO A 858 38.96 12.53 1.37
C PRO A 858 39.81 11.47 0.63
N SER A 859 40.45 11.90 -0.44
CA SER A 859 41.32 11.12 -1.31
C SER A 859 42.62 10.69 -0.55
N GLY A 860 42.46 9.62 0.23
CA GLY A 860 43.58 8.96 0.92
C GLY A 860 43.32 7.45 1.02
N PRO A 861 44.35 6.58 1.09
CA PRO A 861 44.15 5.16 1.21
C PRO A 861 43.32 4.85 2.48
N ARG A 862 42.14 4.24 2.27
CA ARG A 862 41.27 3.81 3.38
C ARG A 862 42.01 2.71 4.17
N LYS A 863 42.59 3.05 5.31
CA LYS A 863 43.14 2.04 6.21
C LYS A 863 42.01 1.34 6.92
N LEU A 864 41.51 0.24 6.30
CA LEU A 864 40.59 -0.67 6.97
C LEU A 864 41.33 -1.48 8.03
N HIS A 865 40.69 -1.73 9.16
CA HIS A 865 41.25 -2.55 10.23
C HIS A 865 40.19 -3.43 10.87
N TRP A 866 40.59 -4.59 11.38
CA TRP A 866 39.73 -5.50 12.07
C TRP A 866 39.45 -5.01 13.50
N VAL A 867 38.16 -4.83 13.82
CA VAL A 867 37.71 -4.38 15.14
C VAL A 867 36.95 -5.51 15.81
N ARG A 868 37.35 -5.91 17.00
CA ARG A 868 36.60 -6.88 17.81
C ARG A 868 35.33 -6.22 18.33
N VAL A 869 34.16 -6.83 18.05
CA VAL A 869 32.84 -6.27 18.39
C VAL A 869 32.03 -7.13 19.37
N GLY A 870 32.56 -8.27 19.80
CA GLY A 870 31.93 -9.13 20.80
C GLY A 870 32.49 -10.55 20.79
N ARG A 871 31.85 -11.42 21.56
CA ARG A 871 32.06 -12.87 21.53
C ARG A 871 30.99 -13.52 20.69
N VAL A 872 31.23 -14.72 20.16
CA VAL A 872 30.23 -15.50 19.45
C VAL A 872 28.95 -15.69 20.28
N SER A 873 29.09 -15.92 21.59
CA SER A 873 27.96 -16.10 22.51
C SER A 873 27.10 -14.86 22.75
N ASP A 874 27.61 -13.66 22.42
CA ASP A 874 26.85 -12.41 22.58
C ASP A 874 25.80 -12.19 21.48
N PHE A 875 25.89 -12.96 20.40
CA PHE A 875 24.97 -12.84 19.24
C PHE A 875 23.99 -14.02 19.18
N PRO A 876 22.69 -13.75 18.96
CA PRO A 876 21.70 -14.81 18.90
C PRO A 876 21.89 -15.70 17.66
N HIS A 877 21.62 -16.99 17.79
CA HIS A 877 21.60 -17.92 16.66
C HIS A 877 20.47 -17.55 15.67
N ASN A 878 20.79 -17.55 14.38
CA ASN A 878 19.87 -17.21 13.29
C ASN A 878 19.17 -15.85 13.49
N GLY A 879 19.89 -14.88 14.03
CA GLY A 879 19.39 -13.54 14.33
C GLY A 879 20.48 -12.48 14.37
N GLY A 880 20.06 -11.25 14.63
CA GLY A 880 20.94 -10.10 14.70
C GLY A 880 21.00 -9.43 16.07
N ALA A 881 22.13 -8.77 16.34
CA ALA A 881 22.31 -7.86 17.46
C ALA A 881 23.04 -6.59 16.99
N ALA A 882 22.86 -5.48 17.72
CA ALA A 882 23.56 -4.24 17.41
C ALA A 882 24.87 -4.11 18.18
N VAL A 883 25.88 -3.51 17.54
CA VAL A 883 27.14 -3.08 18.14
C VAL A 883 27.34 -1.59 17.93
N LYS A 884 28.00 -0.93 18.86
CA LYS A 884 28.36 0.49 18.74
C LYS A 884 29.83 0.60 18.34
N TYR A 885 30.11 1.44 17.33
CA TYR A 885 31.47 1.77 16.90
C TYR A 885 31.57 3.27 16.61
N GLY A 886 32.28 4.01 17.51
CA GLY A 886 32.18 5.46 17.52
C GLY A 886 30.75 5.90 17.85
N ASP A 887 30.18 6.75 17.03
CA ASP A 887 28.76 7.16 17.10
C ASP A 887 27.86 6.39 16.11
N THR A 888 28.38 5.32 15.49
CA THR A 888 27.66 4.51 14.49
C THR A 888 27.15 3.21 15.10
N GLN A 889 25.90 2.85 14.76
CA GLN A 889 25.29 1.56 15.08
C GLN A 889 25.41 0.59 13.90
N ILE A 890 25.94 -0.61 14.15
CA ILE A 890 26.11 -1.68 13.15
C ILE A 890 25.28 -2.89 13.59
N ALA A 891 24.52 -3.47 12.69
CA ALA A 891 23.82 -4.73 12.88
C ALA A 891 24.72 -5.89 12.46
N VAL A 892 24.90 -6.87 13.35
CA VAL A 892 25.70 -8.09 13.11
C VAL A 892 24.79 -9.30 13.24
N PHE A 893 24.86 -10.19 12.28
CA PHE A 893 23.98 -11.36 12.17
C PHE A 893 24.80 -12.65 12.22
N ASN A 894 24.40 -13.55 13.10
CA ASN A 894 24.87 -14.92 13.18
C ASN A 894 23.87 -15.83 12.45
N LEU A 895 24.19 -16.24 11.23
CA LEU A 895 23.40 -17.16 10.42
C LEU A 895 23.90 -18.61 10.68
N ALA A 896 23.62 -19.12 11.87
CA ALA A 896 24.22 -20.35 12.38
C ALA A 896 23.89 -21.59 11.52
N ASP A 897 22.67 -21.68 10.97
CA ASP A 897 22.22 -22.71 10.04
C ASP A 897 22.98 -22.71 8.69
N ARG A 898 23.54 -21.55 8.32
CA ARG A 898 24.40 -21.38 7.13
C ARG A 898 25.90 -21.40 7.46
N LYS A 899 26.25 -21.41 8.74
CA LYS A 899 27.63 -21.24 9.24
C LYS A 899 28.27 -19.93 8.73
N GLU A 900 27.47 -18.89 8.57
CA GLU A 900 27.87 -17.60 8.02
C GLU A 900 27.63 -16.46 9.01
N TRP A 901 28.47 -15.42 8.90
CA TRP A 901 28.29 -14.17 9.63
C TRP A 901 28.22 -13.01 8.65
N ARG A 902 27.29 -12.10 8.90
CA ARG A 902 27.06 -10.93 8.05
C ARG A 902 26.90 -9.69 8.93
N ALA A 903 27.21 -8.52 8.37
CA ALA A 903 26.98 -7.25 9.06
C ALA A 903 26.56 -6.15 8.08
N CYS A 904 25.69 -5.25 8.56
CA CYS A 904 25.29 -4.06 7.81
C CYS A 904 25.04 -2.89 8.78
N GLN A 905 24.79 -1.69 8.23
CA GLN A 905 24.28 -0.57 9.03
C GLN A 905 23.03 -0.98 9.81
N ASN A 906 22.86 -0.48 11.06
CA ASN A 906 21.65 -0.76 11.84
C ASN A 906 20.47 0.14 11.48
N MET A 907 20.72 1.28 10.81
CA MET A 907 19.71 2.22 10.37
C MET A 907 18.96 1.71 9.13
N CYS A 908 17.63 1.64 9.22
CA CYS A 908 16.76 1.37 8.09
C CYS A 908 16.66 2.62 7.19
N PRO A 909 17.00 2.53 5.88
CA PRO A 909 17.06 3.71 5.02
C PRO A 909 15.70 4.31 4.71
N HIS A 910 14.59 3.58 4.89
CA HIS A 910 13.24 4.08 4.61
C HIS A 910 12.76 5.16 5.60
N LYS A 911 13.15 5.05 6.88
CA LYS A 911 12.63 5.89 7.96
C LYS A 911 13.67 6.23 9.04
N HIS A 912 14.95 6.15 8.74
CA HIS A 912 16.04 6.51 9.66
C HIS A 912 15.93 5.89 11.08
N ALA A 913 15.33 4.70 11.17
CA ALA A 913 15.18 3.98 12.42
C ALA A 913 16.28 2.93 12.60
N PHE A 914 16.90 2.88 13.76
CA PHE A 914 18.00 1.96 14.09
C PHE A 914 17.46 0.61 14.56
N VAL A 915 16.98 -0.20 13.62
CA VAL A 915 16.18 -1.41 13.94
C VAL A 915 16.57 -2.67 13.16
N LEU A 916 17.47 -2.61 12.19
CA LEU A 916 17.76 -3.76 11.32
C LEU A 916 18.28 -4.99 12.08
N SER A 917 19.05 -4.78 13.15
CA SER A 917 19.51 -5.86 14.04
C SER A 917 18.37 -6.65 14.69
N ARG A 918 17.17 -6.09 14.72
CA ARG A 918 15.94 -6.69 15.29
C ARG A 918 15.07 -7.36 14.22
N GLY A 919 15.50 -7.34 12.95
CA GLY A 919 14.81 -7.94 11.82
C GLY A 919 14.84 -9.46 11.83
N ILE A 920 13.95 -10.07 11.07
CA ILE A 920 13.92 -11.52 10.86
C ILE A 920 14.94 -11.87 9.77
N THR A 921 15.84 -12.79 10.06
CA THR A 921 16.80 -13.34 9.10
C THR A 921 16.21 -14.53 8.35
N GLY A 922 16.68 -14.77 7.13
CA GLY A 922 16.26 -15.91 6.32
C GLY A 922 16.98 -15.92 4.97
N SER A 923 16.32 -16.53 3.98
CA SER A 923 16.81 -16.55 2.61
C SER A 923 15.74 -16.11 1.60
N ALA A 924 16.19 -15.69 0.42
CA ALA A 924 15.40 -15.59 -0.80
C ALA A 924 16.17 -16.43 -1.83
N GLY A 925 15.68 -17.64 -2.14
CA GLY A 925 16.49 -18.65 -2.78
C GLY A 925 17.77 -18.92 -1.95
N LEU A 926 18.95 -18.67 -2.54
CA LEU A 926 20.26 -18.83 -1.88
C LEU A 926 20.76 -17.57 -1.17
N ILE A 927 20.17 -16.41 -1.41
CA ILE A 927 20.64 -15.11 -0.90
C ILE A 927 20.24 -14.95 0.57
N PRO A 928 21.22 -14.73 1.49
CA PRO A 928 20.90 -14.42 2.88
C PRO A 928 20.30 -13.02 2.99
N LYS A 929 19.19 -12.90 3.72
CA LYS A 929 18.46 -11.64 3.85
C LYS A 929 18.14 -11.29 5.30
N VAL A 930 17.90 -10.00 5.52
CA VAL A 930 17.21 -9.47 6.72
C VAL A 930 15.97 -8.71 6.31
N THR A 931 14.85 -8.96 6.96
CA THR A 931 13.60 -8.23 6.73
C THR A 931 13.45 -7.16 7.80
N CYS A 932 13.32 -5.89 7.37
CA CYS A 932 13.15 -4.74 8.26
C CYS A 932 11.88 -4.91 9.12
N PRO A 933 11.97 -4.79 10.46
CA PRO A 933 10.81 -5.00 11.33
C PRO A 933 9.71 -3.95 11.17
N LEU A 934 10.06 -2.71 10.77
CA LEU A 934 9.09 -1.61 10.62
C LEU A 934 8.35 -1.62 9.28
N HIS A 935 9.06 -1.94 8.18
CA HIS A 935 8.51 -1.81 6.82
C HIS A 935 8.30 -3.14 6.12
N LYS A 936 8.76 -4.25 6.76
CA LYS A 936 8.69 -5.62 6.21
C LYS A 936 9.36 -5.74 4.82
N LYS A 937 10.36 -4.88 4.53
CA LYS A 937 11.15 -4.93 3.30
C LYS A 937 12.39 -5.79 3.51
N PRO A 938 12.65 -6.78 2.62
CA PRO A 938 13.82 -7.64 2.70
C PRO A 938 15.04 -6.99 2.03
N PHE A 939 16.20 -7.13 2.66
CA PHE A 939 17.49 -6.68 2.13
C PHE A 939 18.48 -7.83 2.06
N SER A 940 19.24 -7.90 0.98
CA SER A 940 20.37 -8.81 0.84
C SER A 940 21.45 -8.46 1.87
N LEU A 941 21.93 -9.46 2.63
CA LEU A 941 23.06 -9.31 3.53
C LEU A 941 24.42 -9.49 2.83
N GLU A 942 24.40 -9.79 1.51
CA GLU A 942 25.60 -9.85 0.68
C GLU A 942 25.90 -8.53 -0.02
N THR A 943 24.88 -8.00 -0.73
CA THR A 943 25.02 -6.79 -1.56
C THR A 943 24.47 -5.54 -0.85
N GLY A 944 23.57 -5.70 0.12
CA GLY A 944 22.83 -4.61 0.75
C GLY A 944 21.58 -4.17 -0.02
N GLU A 945 21.32 -4.67 -1.22
CA GLU A 945 20.19 -4.27 -2.07
C GLU A 945 18.85 -4.64 -1.47
N CYS A 946 17.84 -3.83 -1.75
CA CYS A 946 16.45 -4.14 -1.39
C CYS A 946 15.87 -5.17 -2.37
N LEU A 947 15.55 -6.37 -1.86
CA LEU A 947 15.08 -7.50 -2.68
C LEU A 947 13.63 -7.33 -3.17
N SER A 948 12.92 -6.28 -2.77
CA SER A 948 11.61 -5.92 -3.30
C SER A 948 11.67 -4.87 -4.44
N GLY A 949 12.87 -4.59 -4.98
CA GLY A 949 13.06 -3.73 -6.15
C GLY A 949 13.01 -2.22 -5.86
N GLU A 950 12.98 -1.81 -4.60
CA GLU A 950 13.02 -0.40 -4.22
C GLU A 950 14.46 0.14 -4.28
N PRO A 951 14.66 1.45 -4.57
CA PRO A 951 15.98 2.04 -4.79
C PRO A 951 16.77 2.31 -3.50
N TYR A 952 16.62 1.45 -2.49
CA TYR A 952 17.32 1.54 -1.21
C TYR A 952 18.36 0.44 -1.09
N ALA A 953 19.51 0.78 -0.52
CA ALA A 953 20.56 -0.19 -0.23
C ALA A 953 21.13 0.03 1.17
N LEU A 954 21.60 -1.06 1.78
CA LEU A 954 22.30 -1.06 3.04
C LEU A 954 23.81 -1.06 2.79
N LYS A 955 24.57 -0.39 3.66
CA LYS A 955 26.01 -0.57 3.72
C LYS A 955 26.33 -1.86 4.45
N VAL A 956 27.01 -2.79 3.79
CA VAL A 956 27.44 -4.08 4.35
C VAL A 956 28.92 -4.02 4.73
N PHE A 957 29.29 -4.81 5.73
CA PHE A 957 30.65 -4.87 6.27
C PHE A 957 31.14 -6.32 6.32
N PRO A 958 32.43 -6.60 5.94
CA PRO A 958 33.00 -7.91 6.10
C PRO A 958 33.10 -8.32 7.58
N VAL A 959 32.81 -9.59 7.86
CA VAL A 959 32.84 -10.19 9.20
C VAL A 959 33.82 -11.35 9.21
N GLN A 960 34.60 -11.47 10.27
CA GLN A 960 35.48 -12.61 10.55
C GLN A 960 35.28 -13.09 11.98
N VAL A 961 35.26 -14.39 12.17
CA VAL A 961 35.28 -15.02 13.50
C VAL A 961 36.61 -15.69 13.69
N ALA A 962 37.25 -15.39 14.81
CA ALA A 962 38.53 -15.98 15.22
C ALA A 962 38.49 -16.37 16.71
N GLY A 963 38.54 -17.67 17.00
CA GLY A 963 38.31 -18.19 18.33
C GLY A 963 36.89 -17.89 18.80
N ASP A 964 36.73 -17.23 19.94
CA ASP A 964 35.45 -16.77 20.48
C ASP A 964 35.10 -15.34 20.04
N GLY A 965 36.00 -14.65 19.32
CA GLY A 965 35.84 -13.25 18.96
C GLY A 965 35.17 -13.05 17.59
N VAL A 966 34.26 -12.08 17.52
CA VAL A 966 33.64 -11.58 16.28
C VAL A 966 34.30 -10.25 15.91
N TYR A 967 34.79 -10.12 14.68
CA TYR A 967 35.52 -8.97 14.17
C TYR A 967 34.85 -8.42 12.91
N LEU A 968 34.81 -7.09 12.80
CA LEU A 968 34.37 -6.36 11.61
C LEU A 968 35.53 -5.63 10.96
N LEU A 969 35.59 -5.66 9.62
CA LEU A 969 36.55 -4.87 8.86
C LEU A 969 35.96 -3.46 8.62
N LEU A 970 36.44 -2.47 9.40
CA LEU A 970 35.88 -1.13 9.44
C LEU A 970 36.91 -0.05 9.13
N PRO A 971 36.50 1.09 8.53
CA PRO A 971 37.33 2.29 8.50
C PRO A 971 37.44 2.91 9.90
N PRO A 972 38.32 3.89 10.11
CA PRO A 972 38.36 4.64 11.39
C PRO A 972 36.98 5.20 11.75
N ALA A 973 36.63 5.18 13.05
CA ALA A 973 35.28 5.56 13.53
C ALA A 973 34.85 6.93 13.01
N LYS A 974 35.70 7.95 13.05
CA LYS A 974 35.39 9.30 12.54
C LYS A 974 34.95 9.31 11.06
N GLN A 975 35.47 8.40 10.22
CA GLN A 975 35.06 8.31 8.82
C GLN A 975 33.68 7.64 8.65
N LEU A 976 33.38 6.65 9.50
CA LEU A 976 32.09 5.98 9.47
C LEU A 976 31.01 6.88 10.10
N ASP A 977 31.34 7.57 11.19
CA ASP A 977 30.42 8.50 11.85
C ASP A 977 30.00 9.66 10.96
N ALA A 978 30.87 10.12 10.07
CA ALA A 978 30.53 11.15 9.07
C ALA A 978 29.38 10.72 8.12
N LEU A 979 29.13 9.40 7.99
CA LEU A 979 28.12 8.83 7.09
C LEU A 979 26.90 8.26 7.82
N LEU A 980 27.14 7.58 8.95
CA LEU A 980 26.16 6.71 9.61
C LEU A 980 26.00 7.00 11.10
N SER A 981 26.50 8.13 11.61
CA SER A 981 26.40 8.42 13.05
C SER A 981 24.96 8.47 13.52
N THR A 982 24.69 7.95 14.71
CA THR A 982 23.37 7.96 15.33
C THR A 982 22.84 9.39 15.47
N ARG A 983 23.69 10.33 15.95
CA ARG A 983 23.31 11.73 16.14
C ARG A 983 22.92 12.43 14.86
N ALA A 984 23.68 12.24 13.78
CA ALA A 984 23.40 12.89 12.49
C ALA A 984 22.15 12.34 11.81
N ASN A 985 21.76 11.11 12.15
CA ASN A 985 20.65 10.40 11.49
C ASN A 985 19.44 10.17 12.42
N MET A 986 19.45 10.69 13.66
CA MET A 986 18.29 10.62 14.53
C MET A 986 17.20 11.61 14.09
N VAL A 987 15.93 11.25 14.30
CA VAL A 987 14.80 12.14 14.04
C VAL A 987 14.76 13.25 15.08
N GLN A 988 14.78 14.51 14.64
CA GLN A 988 14.82 15.71 15.46
C GLN A 988 13.61 16.61 15.20
N SER A 989 13.30 17.51 16.14
CA SER A 989 12.30 18.56 15.94
C SER A 989 12.75 19.59 14.90
N GLY A 990 11.79 20.20 14.16
CA GLY A 990 12.09 21.12 13.04
C GLY A 990 12.93 22.35 13.39
N ASP A 991 12.91 22.79 14.64
CA ASP A 991 13.72 23.92 15.13
C ASP A 991 15.22 23.63 15.19
N CYS A 992 15.63 22.37 15.35
CA CYS A 992 17.03 21.97 15.33
C CYS A 992 17.59 21.82 13.90
N GLN A 993 16.77 21.54 12.90
CA GLN A 993 17.21 21.42 11.51
C GLN A 993 17.65 22.77 10.91
N ALA A 994 17.07 23.88 11.36
CA ALA A 994 17.49 25.21 10.94
C ALA A 994 18.86 25.64 11.49
N ASN A 995 19.33 25.04 12.59
CA ASN A 995 20.61 25.38 13.25
C ASN A 995 21.79 24.46 12.88
N LEU A 996 21.57 23.36 12.15
CA LEU A 996 22.64 22.49 11.65
C LEU A 996 23.46 23.13 10.49
N GLY A 997 23.07 24.31 10.04
CA GLY A 997 23.84 25.13 9.09
C GLY A 997 24.96 25.98 9.74
N CYS A 998 25.19 25.89 11.06
CA CYS A 998 26.18 26.73 11.73
C CYS A 998 27.05 25.91 12.69
N THR A 999 28.33 25.81 12.39
CA THR A 999 29.47 25.59 13.31
C THR A 999 29.96 24.19 13.67
N ALA A 1000 29.48 23.09 13.12
CA ALA A 1000 30.09 21.78 13.38
C ALA A 1000 30.79 21.11 12.18
N CYS A 1001 30.96 21.83 11.06
CA CYS A 1001 31.72 21.40 9.87
C CYS A 1001 32.90 22.36 9.58
N ALA A 1002 33.55 22.92 10.59
CA ALA A 1002 34.88 23.55 10.48
C ALA A 1002 35.97 22.61 10.96
#